data_28a7410892a380d58fe4b6e25cf6c38d
#
_entry.id   28a7410892a380d58fe4b6e25cf6c38d
#
_cell.length_a   1.000
_cell.length_b   1.000
_cell.length_c   1.000
_cell.angle_alpha   90.00
_cell.angle_beta   90.00
_cell.angle_gamma   90.00
#
_symmetry.space_group_name_H-M   'P 1'
#
loop_
_entity.id
_entity.type
_entity.pdbx_description
1 polymer ?
#
loop_
_entity_poly.entity_id
_entity_poly.type
_entity_poly.pdbx_seq_one_letter_code
_entity_poly.pdbx_strand_id
1 'polypeptide(L)'
;MMKKLSLFLLMLLLTHSLKAAVVEIEGVYYNLVTKGKVAEVTAGTNAYTGVITIPGTVDYEGVTYDVTAISDNAFANCVGVTDVTIGDKVTSIGEYAFSRCTGLTSLVIGSGVKTIGQYAFFECTSLSSLTIPDNVTTMGSSVLSGCTALTSVDLSANLTGIGVYAFYNCESLSSITIPASVTTIGEKAFSGCKELSSLVIPSSVTEISNSAFERCSGLTSVTIPGSITTCGNGIFHECTGLTSVTLPDTWTIIPNSTFKACTGLTSFVIPSGITEIGGSAFEGCSSLTSITIPSNVKTISGAAFTECDGLMTVLMEDGVETIGNDAFRKCGNLKELILPKTLTSIGYQSFFDCTSLTTVNIPENVAKIGDYAFRNCSALSALTLGESVSEIGNYAFENCSNITELVVPGSVSVLSSSAFRNCSSLSSLTISEGVTKIMNNAFQNCSSLKEVNVPNSVISIESGAFMECAKLVSVNIGSGIKTISSLAFSACEELEKVCCLSTVVPYTFNDAFKDSYVNYATLYVRGGCKSVFQENEVWNQFMAIFEVEPIKIGSKGLSTFTNFFNLDFTSNDDVKAYVATGYDYDNNTIWLTRVKDAPSTTALLLKGPSNAKCEIPVQEASGSYFVNMFKGNNTSETMTIDETDGEMTNYYLKNGEYLSVSTSANIDAGKSYLQIPTTPPAAKLGTTQTLTMNPYGFATCCSSQDLDFSDVDGLKAYAATGYDDATGVIWLTRVKRVSAGTPLLLIGDADGSYLVPSEEVHSYYANMLKGNTGSSTITINPTDGDMTNYYLKGNELLKVNGSADIRVGKAYLQIPSKHVTRAGESWTMPEVLTFRLIDDPESFSVPSFLLGSLNGEDDGTTGISKVIVTPNEEFDGFYNLNGQRVENPGKGIYIKNSRKVIFK
;
A
#
# COMPACT_ATOMS: atom_id res chain seq x y z
N MET A 1 30.14 36.06 -92.45
CA MET A 1 30.68 35.31 -91.37
C MET A 1 31.64 36.17 -90.47
N MET A 2 32.43 37.01 -90.93
CA MET A 2 33.35 37.89 -90.24
C MET A 2 32.74 38.94 -89.30
N LYS A 3 31.57 39.57 -89.68
CA LYS A 3 30.88 40.51 -88.78
C LYS A 3 30.22 39.93 -87.56
N LYS A 4 29.86 38.63 -87.54
CA LYS A 4 29.35 37.95 -86.37
C LYS A 4 30.44 37.47 -85.43
N LEU A 5 31.69 37.22 -85.95
CA LEU A 5 32.82 36.85 -85.17
C LEU A 5 33.38 38.05 -84.40
N SER A 6 33.36 39.29 -85.02
CA SER A 6 33.76 40.50 -84.43
C SER A 6 32.83 40.99 -83.30
N LEU A 7 31.52 40.73 -83.49
CA LEU A 7 30.54 41.06 -82.43
C LEU A 7 30.60 40.07 -81.26
N PHE A 8 30.93 38.80 -81.51
CA PHE A 8 31.10 37.77 -80.49
C PHE A 8 32.43 37.95 -79.73
N LEU A 9 33.49 38.44 -80.44
CA LEU A 9 34.78 38.85 -79.80
C LEU A 9 34.64 40.11 -79.02
N LEU A 10 33.83 41.10 -79.48
CA LEU A 10 33.53 42.31 -78.75
C LEU A 10 32.60 42.05 -77.57
N MET A 11 31.65 41.09 -77.65
CA MET A 11 30.83 40.64 -76.54
C MET A 11 31.71 39.77 -75.53
N LEU A 12 32.66 38.98 -76.02
CA LEU A 12 33.61 38.26 -75.20
C LEU A 12 34.57 39.22 -74.50
N LEU A 13 34.98 40.32 -75.13
CA LEU A 13 35.80 41.41 -74.54
C LEU A 13 34.98 42.27 -73.56
N LEU A 14 33.65 42.44 -73.77
CA LEU A 14 32.73 43.14 -72.86
C LEU A 14 32.30 42.30 -71.65
N THR A 15 32.48 40.98 -71.72
CA THR A 15 32.24 40.09 -70.54
C THR A 15 33.51 39.89 -69.74
N HIS A 16 34.65 40.42 -70.12
CA HIS A 16 35.94 40.38 -69.38
C HIS A 16 36.30 41.61 -68.57
N SER A 17 35.38 42.56 -68.39
CA SER A 17 35.68 43.67 -67.57
C SER A 17 34.62 43.97 -66.50
N LEU A 18 34.63 43.20 -65.49
CA LEU A 18 34.23 43.54 -64.13
C LEU A 18 34.81 42.52 -63.14
N LYS A 19 36.06 42.00 -63.43
CA LYS A 19 36.85 41.55 -62.33
C LYS A 19 37.33 42.78 -61.59
N ALA A 20 36.82 42.98 -60.39
CA ALA A 20 37.38 43.89 -59.44
C ALA A 20 38.89 43.61 -59.35
N ALA A 21 39.77 44.60 -59.49
CA ALA A 21 41.21 44.42 -59.33
C ALA A 21 41.47 44.41 -57.86
N VAL A 22 42.03 43.31 -57.32
CA VAL A 22 42.52 43.24 -55.92
C VAL A 22 43.82 44.01 -55.96
N VAL A 23 43.89 45.11 -55.17
CA VAL A 23 45.05 45.95 -55.02
C VAL A 23 45.47 46.08 -53.56
N GLU A 24 46.76 46.19 -53.30
CA GLU A 24 47.28 46.48 -51.98
C GLU A 24 47.47 47.95 -51.81
N ILE A 25 46.92 48.57 -50.78
CA ILE A 25 47.10 49.96 -50.42
C ILE A 25 47.47 50.04 -48.94
N GLU A 26 48.58 50.55 -48.59
CA GLU A 26 49.05 50.72 -47.20
C GLU A 26 49.00 49.37 -46.37
N GLY A 27 49.35 48.27 -47.05
CA GLY A 27 49.32 46.94 -46.42
C GLY A 27 47.97 46.28 -46.30
N VAL A 28 46.91 46.88 -46.84
CA VAL A 28 45.54 46.31 -46.86
C VAL A 28 45.12 46.04 -48.31
N TYR A 29 44.52 44.87 -48.56
CA TYR A 29 44.06 44.49 -49.88
C TYR A 29 42.62 44.88 -50.11
N TYR A 30 42.35 45.56 -51.23
CA TYR A 30 41.03 46.06 -51.58
C TYR A 30 40.59 45.50 -52.95
N ASN A 31 39.35 45.10 -52.99
CA ASN A 31 38.61 44.84 -54.21
C ASN A 31 37.99 46.15 -54.66
N LEU A 32 38.55 46.84 -55.74
CA LEU A 32 38.09 48.09 -56.21
C LEU A 32 36.97 47.94 -57.26
N VAL A 33 35.83 48.54 -57.00
CA VAL A 33 34.68 48.57 -57.93
C VAL A 33 34.56 49.97 -58.48
N THR A 34 35.08 50.16 -59.74
CA THR A 34 35.12 51.49 -60.46
C THR A 34 33.76 52.09 -60.66
N LYS A 35 32.76 51.31 -60.97
CA LYS A 35 31.38 51.76 -61.10
C LYS A 35 30.81 51.93 -59.64
N GLY A 36 30.68 53.18 -59.24
CA GLY A 36 30.22 53.59 -57.91
C GLY A 36 31.36 54.03 -56.98
N LYS A 37 32.64 53.85 -57.39
CA LYS A 37 33.85 54.23 -56.64
C LYS A 37 33.81 53.66 -55.19
N VAL A 38 33.56 52.39 -55.06
CA VAL A 38 33.56 51.72 -53.76
C VAL A 38 34.70 50.69 -53.70
N ALA A 39 35.27 50.51 -52.54
CA ALA A 39 36.29 49.55 -52.20
C ALA A 39 35.76 48.61 -51.10
N GLU A 40 36.12 47.32 -51.21
CA GLU A 40 35.85 46.33 -50.20
C GLU A 40 37.18 45.73 -49.75
N VAL A 41 37.40 45.66 -48.42
CA VAL A 41 38.58 44.97 -47.88
C VAL A 41 38.44 43.48 -48.15
N THR A 42 39.51 42.86 -48.67
CA THR A 42 39.47 41.44 -49.03
C THR A 42 40.74 40.70 -48.52
N ALA A 43 40.75 39.40 -48.60
CA ALA A 43 41.92 38.60 -48.25
C ALA A 43 43.11 38.95 -49.15
N GLY A 44 44.24 39.06 -48.52
CA GLY A 44 45.50 39.31 -49.22
C GLY A 44 46.18 38.03 -49.73
N THR A 45 47.22 38.23 -50.54
CA THR A 45 48.11 37.09 -50.96
C THR A 45 48.96 36.57 -49.81
N ASN A 46 49.20 37.41 -48.78
CA ASN A 46 49.85 37.09 -47.52
C ASN A 46 48.90 37.31 -46.35
N ALA A 47 49.14 36.59 -45.26
CA ALA A 47 48.37 36.83 -44.03
C ALA A 47 48.68 38.23 -43.48
N TYR A 48 47.66 38.98 -43.10
CA TYR A 48 47.80 40.24 -42.40
C TYR A 48 48.50 40.09 -41.04
N THR A 49 49.28 41.06 -40.62
CA THR A 49 49.99 41.07 -39.32
C THR A 49 50.06 42.51 -38.77
N GLY A 50 50.17 42.65 -37.45
CA GLY A 50 50.37 43.90 -36.73
C GLY A 50 49.09 44.79 -36.68
N VAL A 51 49.29 46.11 -36.73
CA VAL A 51 48.19 47.08 -36.64
C VAL A 51 47.62 47.33 -38.04
N ILE A 52 46.33 47.19 -38.17
CA ILE A 52 45.59 47.42 -39.43
C ILE A 52 44.66 48.60 -39.27
N THR A 53 44.81 49.58 -40.18
CA THR A 53 43.87 50.70 -40.26
C THR A 53 43.10 50.63 -41.58
N ILE A 54 41.77 50.51 -41.50
CA ILE A 54 40.88 50.52 -42.66
C ILE A 54 40.21 51.92 -42.71
N PRO A 55 40.72 52.81 -43.55
CA PRO A 55 40.18 54.21 -43.63
C PRO A 55 38.79 54.21 -44.28
N GLY A 56 38.04 55.28 -44.12
CA GLY A 56 36.73 55.44 -44.79
C GLY A 56 36.85 55.65 -46.28
N THR A 57 38.04 56.02 -46.79
CA THR A 57 38.37 56.19 -48.21
C THR A 57 39.77 55.75 -48.49
N VAL A 58 40.01 55.23 -49.70
CA VAL A 58 41.35 54.94 -50.25
C VAL A 58 41.51 55.57 -51.64
N ASP A 59 42.74 56.08 -51.92
CA ASP A 59 43.07 56.62 -53.18
C ASP A 59 43.90 55.57 -54.01
N TYR A 60 43.46 55.33 -55.21
CA TYR A 60 44.18 54.48 -56.19
C TYR A 60 44.15 55.06 -57.57
N GLU A 61 45.36 55.28 -58.18
CA GLU A 61 45.58 55.84 -59.47
C GLU A 61 44.83 57.22 -59.67
N GLY A 62 44.76 58.01 -58.61
CA GLY A 62 44.11 59.33 -58.64
C GLY A 62 42.57 59.30 -58.53
N VAL A 63 41.99 58.15 -58.20
CA VAL A 63 40.57 57.98 -57.94
C VAL A 63 40.36 57.63 -56.45
N THR A 64 39.56 58.44 -55.81
CA THR A 64 39.12 58.14 -54.40
C THR A 64 38.00 57.15 -54.40
N TYR A 65 38.13 56.08 -53.65
CA TYR A 65 37.11 55.07 -53.43
C TYR A 65 36.60 55.11 -51.97
N ASP A 66 35.33 54.99 -51.75
CA ASP A 66 34.73 54.83 -50.43
C ASP A 66 34.89 53.38 -50.01
N VAL A 67 35.50 53.15 -48.86
CA VAL A 67 35.61 51.79 -48.30
C VAL A 67 34.31 51.46 -47.57
N THR A 68 33.49 50.57 -48.15
CA THR A 68 32.08 50.34 -47.72
C THR A 68 31.85 49.03 -47.09
N ALA A 69 32.75 48.04 -47.27
CA ALA A 69 32.58 46.73 -46.71
C ALA A 69 33.94 46.07 -46.38
N ILE A 70 33.90 45.16 -45.43
CA ILE A 70 34.94 44.14 -45.22
C ILE A 70 34.32 42.83 -45.73
N SER A 71 34.93 42.23 -46.76
CA SER A 71 34.44 41.02 -47.40
C SER A 71 34.49 39.83 -46.50
N ASP A 72 33.77 38.75 -46.88
CA ASP A 72 33.85 37.46 -46.22
C ASP A 72 35.31 36.96 -46.19
N ASN A 73 35.71 36.40 -45.03
CA ASN A 73 37.03 35.84 -44.77
C ASN A 73 38.23 36.85 -44.96
N ALA A 74 38.00 38.14 -45.02
CA ALA A 74 39.04 39.12 -45.35
C ALA A 74 40.34 38.98 -44.49
N PHE A 75 40.19 38.74 -43.20
CA PHE A 75 41.29 38.53 -42.25
C PHE A 75 41.28 37.16 -41.63
N ALA A 76 40.48 36.17 -42.16
CA ALA A 76 40.38 34.88 -41.56
C ALA A 76 41.72 34.21 -41.32
N ASN A 77 41.97 33.69 -40.10
CA ASN A 77 43.18 33.05 -39.65
C ASN A 77 44.44 33.98 -39.66
N CYS A 78 44.29 35.32 -39.66
CA CYS A 78 45.38 36.26 -39.56
C CYS A 78 45.83 36.39 -38.11
N VAL A 79 46.53 35.36 -37.59
CA VAL A 79 46.94 35.24 -36.17
C VAL A 79 47.92 36.35 -35.74
N GLY A 80 48.57 37.01 -36.67
CA GLY A 80 49.54 38.08 -36.41
C GLY A 80 48.90 39.49 -36.35
N VAL A 81 47.62 39.65 -36.62
CA VAL A 81 46.93 40.92 -36.49
C VAL A 81 46.71 41.21 -35.00
N THR A 82 47.12 42.40 -34.53
CA THR A 82 47.04 42.78 -33.12
C THR A 82 45.99 43.82 -32.85
N ASP A 83 45.82 44.81 -33.76
CA ASP A 83 44.92 45.92 -33.62
C ASP A 83 44.25 46.22 -34.97
N VAL A 84 42.95 46.49 -34.93
CA VAL A 84 42.17 46.82 -36.13
C VAL A 84 41.35 48.10 -35.85
N THR A 85 41.45 49.07 -36.74
CA THR A 85 40.59 50.23 -36.73
C THR A 85 39.79 50.31 -38.02
N ILE A 86 38.47 50.30 -37.96
CA ILE A 86 37.55 50.31 -39.09
C ILE A 86 36.93 51.69 -39.20
N GLY A 87 37.05 52.35 -40.39
CA GLY A 87 36.55 53.67 -40.65
C GLY A 87 35.02 53.74 -40.78
N ASP A 88 34.48 54.98 -40.57
CA ASP A 88 33.03 55.26 -40.47
C ASP A 88 32.23 55.09 -41.76
N LYS A 89 32.87 54.97 -42.95
CA LYS A 89 32.12 54.63 -44.19
C LYS A 89 31.87 53.15 -44.43
N VAL A 90 32.57 52.30 -43.70
CA VAL A 90 32.29 50.84 -43.74
C VAL A 90 30.89 50.58 -43.17
N THR A 91 30.06 49.94 -43.96
CA THR A 91 28.66 49.66 -43.62
C THR A 91 28.43 48.18 -43.25
N SER A 92 29.34 47.26 -43.65
CA SER A 92 29.21 45.86 -43.37
C SER A 92 30.53 45.17 -43.08
N ILE A 93 30.52 44.23 -42.17
CA ILE A 93 31.59 43.27 -41.89
C ILE A 93 31.06 41.91 -42.30
N GLY A 94 31.79 41.23 -43.23
CA GLY A 94 31.40 39.96 -43.85
C GLY A 94 31.45 38.77 -42.94
N GLU A 95 31.03 37.61 -43.46
CA GLU A 95 31.14 36.34 -42.76
C GLU A 95 32.58 35.91 -42.55
N TYR A 96 32.91 35.42 -41.34
CA TYR A 96 34.27 35.02 -40.98
C TYR A 96 35.36 36.11 -41.16
N ALA A 97 34.98 37.37 -41.30
CA ALA A 97 35.90 38.43 -41.68
C ALA A 97 37.17 38.51 -40.86
N PHE A 98 37.10 38.27 -39.52
CA PHE A 98 38.25 38.24 -38.59
C PHE A 98 38.29 36.87 -37.84
N SER A 99 37.65 35.86 -38.39
CA SER A 99 37.64 34.55 -37.73
C SER A 99 39.04 34.06 -37.43
N ARG A 100 39.31 33.60 -36.21
CA ARG A 100 40.59 33.07 -35.74
C ARG A 100 41.77 34.05 -35.84
N CYS A 101 41.48 35.34 -35.73
CA CYS A 101 42.52 36.33 -35.48
C CYS A 101 42.95 36.26 -34.02
N THR A 102 43.65 35.18 -33.61
CA THR A 102 44.00 34.91 -32.23
C THR A 102 44.94 35.92 -31.59
N GLY A 103 45.65 36.73 -32.36
CA GLY A 103 46.48 37.81 -31.87
C GLY A 103 45.76 39.15 -31.70
N LEU A 104 44.51 39.28 -32.17
CA LEU A 104 43.73 40.50 -32.14
C LEU A 104 43.37 40.87 -30.69
N THR A 105 43.98 41.94 -30.19
CA THR A 105 43.76 42.44 -28.82
C THR A 105 42.85 43.67 -28.79
N SER A 106 42.76 44.46 -29.89
CA SER A 106 42.00 45.69 -29.97
C SER A 106 41.25 45.80 -31.31
N LEU A 107 39.97 46.11 -31.28
CA LEU A 107 39.12 46.33 -32.45
C LEU A 107 38.24 47.54 -32.23
N VAL A 108 38.40 48.53 -33.12
CA VAL A 108 37.52 49.71 -33.16
C VAL A 108 36.65 49.60 -34.42
N ILE A 109 35.35 49.54 -34.22
CA ILE A 109 34.37 49.45 -35.29
C ILE A 109 33.82 50.86 -35.57
N GLY A 110 33.92 51.31 -36.79
CA GLY A 110 33.43 52.63 -37.21
C GLY A 110 31.90 52.73 -37.07
N SER A 111 31.42 53.93 -36.82
CA SER A 111 30.02 54.22 -36.59
C SER A 111 29.09 53.95 -37.78
N GLY A 112 29.63 53.82 -39.01
CA GLY A 112 28.88 53.46 -40.20
C GLY A 112 28.40 52.02 -40.32
N VAL A 113 28.98 51.11 -39.56
CA VAL A 113 28.67 49.68 -39.66
C VAL A 113 27.21 49.38 -39.20
N LYS A 114 26.48 48.71 -40.08
CA LYS A 114 25.04 48.35 -39.86
C LYS A 114 24.88 46.88 -39.68
N THR A 115 25.75 46.02 -40.30
CA THR A 115 25.66 44.58 -40.24
C THR A 115 27.01 43.93 -39.95
N ILE A 116 26.99 42.91 -39.09
CA ILE A 116 28.12 42.08 -38.76
C ILE A 116 27.75 40.65 -39.11
N GLY A 117 28.50 40.02 -40.01
CA GLY A 117 28.24 38.67 -40.54
C GLY A 117 28.40 37.57 -39.51
N GLN A 118 28.04 36.36 -39.92
CA GLN A 118 28.21 35.18 -39.09
C GLN A 118 29.69 34.90 -38.85
N TYR A 119 30.07 34.45 -37.65
CA TYR A 119 31.45 34.12 -37.30
C TYR A 119 32.48 35.25 -37.52
N ALA A 120 32.03 36.50 -37.61
CA ALA A 120 32.86 37.62 -37.99
C ALA A 120 34.11 37.74 -37.09
N PHE A 121 34.00 37.48 -35.80
CA PHE A 121 35.11 37.52 -34.82
C PHE A 121 35.28 36.16 -34.07
N PHE A 122 34.88 35.06 -34.72
CA PHE A 122 34.97 33.72 -34.15
C PHE A 122 36.40 33.38 -33.73
N GLU A 123 36.57 32.88 -32.47
CA GLU A 123 37.88 32.49 -31.93
C GLU A 123 38.93 33.63 -31.96
N CYS A 124 38.56 34.90 -31.80
CA CYS A 124 39.48 36.00 -31.51
C CYS A 124 39.88 35.93 -30.03
N THR A 125 40.71 34.94 -29.67
CA THR A 125 40.98 34.56 -28.29
C THR A 125 41.72 35.59 -27.44
N SER A 126 42.35 36.63 -28.04
CA SER A 126 43.03 37.70 -27.32
C SER A 126 42.21 38.98 -27.21
N LEU A 127 41.03 39.06 -27.87
CA LEU A 127 40.17 40.23 -27.83
C LEU A 127 39.59 40.42 -26.44
N SER A 128 39.93 41.50 -25.76
CA SER A 128 39.58 41.70 -24.35
C SER A 128 38.29 42.55 -24.15
N SER A 129 37.99 43.43 -25.08
CA SER A 129 36.75 44.25 -25.06
C SER A 129 36.33 44.63 -26.49
N LEU A 130 35.05 44.95 -26.68
CA LEU A 130 34.50 45.36 -27.96
C LEU A 130 33.33 46.29 -27.74
N THR A 131 33.26 47.37 -28.54
CA THR A 131 32.08 48.24 -28.64
C THR A 131 31.41 48.03 -29.99
N ILE A 132 30.13 47.66 -29.99
CA ILE A 132 29.29 47.54 -31.21
C ILE A 132 28.55 48.84 -31.42
N PRO A 133 28.76 49.55 -32.53
CA PRO A 133 28.14 50.85 -32.80
C PRO A 133 26.61 50.79 -32.87
N ASP A 134 25.92 51.86 -32.49
CA ASP A 134 24.48 51.96 -32.46
C ASP A 134 23.76 51.80 -33.81
N ASN A 135 24.48 51.92 -34.93
CA ASN A 135 23.92 51.65 -36.26
C ASN A 135 23.81 50.13 -36.56
N VAL A 136 24.40 49.24 -35.74
CA VAL A 136 24.27 47.82 -35.89
C VAL A 136 22.91 47.37 -35.31
N THR A 137 22.02 46.90 -36.15
CA THR A 137 20.71 46.39 -35.75
C THR A 137 20.65 44.86 -35.65
N THR A 138 21.58 44.18 -36.31
CA THR A 138 21.67 42.69 -36.35
C THR A 138 23.12 42.24 -36.34
N MET A 139 23.41 41.21 -35.61
CA MET A 139 24.66 40.46 -35.61
C MET A 139 24.41 39.03 -36.04
N GLY A 140 25.33 38.46 -36.83
CA GLY A 140 25.25 37.10 -37.30
C GLY A 140 25.40 36.07 -36.18
N SER A 141 25.11 34.80 -36.48
CA SER A 141 25.36 33.70 -35.57
C SER A 141 26.86 33.56 -35.25
N SER A 142 27.18 33.15 -34.03
CA SER A 142 28.56 32.85 -33.57
C SER A 142 29.52 34.04 -33.72
N VAL A 143 29.04 35.25 -33.71
CA VAL A 143 29.79 36.45 -34.06
C VAL A 143 31.04 36.63 -33.18
N LEU A 144 30.98 36.34 -31.90
CA LEU A 144 32.08 36.41 -30.91
C LEU A 144 32.33 35.07 -30.24
N SER A 145 31.83 33.98 -30.83
CA SER A 145 32.01 32.63 -30.24
C SER A 145 33.48 32.29 -30.08
N GLY A 146 33.88 31.82 -28.90
CA GLY A 146 35.26 31.45 -28.60
C GLY A 146 36.23 32.61 -28.31
N CYS A 147 35.70 33.86 -28.10
CA CYS A 147 36.53 34.96 -27.65
C CYS A 147 36.85 34.85 -26.15
N THR A 148 37.75 33.95 -25.80
CA THR A 148 37.97 33.51 -24.39
C THR A 148 38.52 34.60 -23.48
N ALA A 149 39.23 35.60 -24.00
CA ALA A 149 39.74 36.74 -23.23
C ALA A 149 38.75 37.92 -23.10
N LEU A 150 37.58 37.83 -23.77
CA LEU A 150 36.62 38.92 -23.82
C LEU A 150 36.00 39.13 -22.43
N THR A 151 36.26 40.26 -21.80
CA THR A 151 35.75 40.61 -20.46
C THR A 151 34.50 41.48 -20.45
N SER A 152 34.34 42.31 -21.51
CA SER A 152 33.20 43.18 -21.64
C SER A 152 32.84 43.46 -23.11
N VAL A 153 31.54 43.65 -23.37
CA VAL A 153 31.01 44.07 -24.67
C VAL A 153 29.97 45.17 -24.46
N ASP A 154 30.12 46.31 -25.15
CA ASP A 154 29.08 47.32 -25.24
C ASP A 154 28.27 47.06 -26.50
N LEU A 155 27.05 46.62 -26.31
CA LEU A 155 26.12 46.30 -27.41
C LEU A 155 25.42 47.54 -27.96
N SER A 156 25.12 47.55 -29.27
CA SER A 156 24.30 48.58 -29.91
C SER A 156 22.95 48.74 -29.22
N ALA A 157 22.57 49.99 -28.89
CA ALA A 157 21.25 50.33 -28.31
C ALA A 157 20.07 49.98 -29.24
N ASN A 158 20.33 49.75 -30.53
CA ASN A 158 19.33 49.37 -31.53
C ASN A 158 19.35 47.90 -31.95
N LEU A 159 20.11 47.06 -31.24
CA LEU A 159 20.18 45.63 -31.52
C LEU A 159 18.86 44.96 -31.22
N THR A 160 18.25 44.24 -32.17
CA THR A 160 16.91 43.65 -32.03
C THR A 160 16.93 42.23 -31.45
N GLY A 161 18.07 41.54 -31.51
CA GLY A 161 18.21 40.17 -30.98
C GLY A 161 19.67 39.77 -30.79
N ILE A 162 19.91 38.88 -29.86
CA ILE A 162 21.22 38.24 -29.66
C ILE A 162 21.21 36.92 -30.43
N GLY A 163 22.11 36.79 -31.42
CA GLY A 163 22.16 35.67 -32.33
C GLY A 163 22.50 34.33 -31.68
N VAL A 164 22.25 33.25 -32.41
CA VAL A 164 22.64 31.90 -32.03
C VAL A 164 24.13 31.80 -31.84
N TYR A 165 24.63 31.24 -30.72
CA TYR A 165 26.03 31.12 -30.32
C TYR A 165 26.81 32.48 -30.29
N ALA A 166 26.14 33.63 -30.16
CA ALA A 166 26.77 34.92 -30.31
C ALA A 166 28.00 35.12 -29.40
N PHE A 167 27.95 34.72 -28.15
CA PHE A 167 29.01 34.75 -27.13
C PHE A 167 29.33 33.37 -26.58
N TYR A 168 29.16 32.32 -27.38
CA TYR A 168 29.46 30.97 -26.97
C TYR A 168 30.94 30.82 -26.55
N ASN A 169 31.19 30.27 -25.33
CA ASN A 169 32.50 30.11 -24.75
C ASN A 169 33.31 31.43 -24.64
N CYS A 170 32.68 32.58 -24.42
CA CYS A 170 33.34 33.78 -23.97
C CYS A 170 33.61 33.65 -22.45
N GLU A 171 34.59 32.80 -22.13
CA GLU A 171 34.78 32.32 -20.74
C GLU A 171 35.05 33.44 -19.74
N SER A 172 35.77 34.53 -20.13
CA SER A 172 36.12 35.67 -19.27
C SER A 172 35.04 36.78 -19.24
N LEU A 173 33.94 36.63 -19.98
CA LEU A 173 32.89 37.66 -20.03
C LEU A 173 32.20 37.75 -18.65
N SER A 174 32.53 38.83 -17.91
CA SER A 174 32.11 38.98 -16.51
C SER A 174 30.82 39.75 -16.34
N SER A 175 30.50 40.61 -17.30
CA SER A 175 29.24 41.34 -17.34
C SER A 175 28.84 41.73 -18.77
N ILE A 176 27.55 41.86 -19.02
CA ILE A 176 26.98 42.35 -20.27
C ILE A 176 25.67 43.05 -19.96
N THR A 177 25.45 44.22 -20.63
CA THR A 177 24.15 44.89 -20.61
C THR A 177 23.40 44.55 -21.87
N ILE A 178 22.26 43.86 -21.73
CA ILE A 178 21.35 43.57 -22.84
C ILE A 178 20.51 44.80 -23.11
N PRO A 179 20.54 45.40 -24.33
CA PRO A 179 19.78 46.57 -24.64
C PRO A 179 18.25 46.38 -24.57
N ALA A 180 17.52 47.46 -24.26
CA ALA A 180 16.05 47.39 -24.17
C ALA A 180 15.36 47.23 -25.56
N SER A 181 16.11 47.24 -26.65
CA SER A 181 15.65 46.91 -28.00
C SER A 181 15.63 45.42 -28.32
N VAL A 182 16.36 44.62 -27.53
CA VAL A 182 16.46 43.16 -27.74
C VAL A 182 15.15 42.48 -27.37
N THR A 183 14.61 41.70 -28.32
CA THR A 183 13.39 40.90 -28.13
C THR A 183 13.63 39.41 -28.03
N THR A 184 14.77 38.91 -28.54
CA THR A 184 15.10 37.49 -28.58
C THR A 184 16.55 37.21 -28.14
N ILE A 185 16.75 36.12 -27.40
CA ILE A 185 18.07 35.59 -27.04
C ILE A 185 18.18 34.19 -27.68
N GLY A 186 19.13 34.04 -28.62
CA GLY A 186 19.27 32.86 -29.43
C GLY A 186 19.81 31.65 -28.70
N GLU A 187 19.76 30.51 -29.38
CA GLU A 187 20.28 29.24 -28.86
C GLU A 187 21.76 29.38 -28.48
N LYS A 188 22.11 28.93 -27.27
CA LYS A 188 23.48 28.94 -26.72
C LYS A 188 24.18 30.29 -26.81
N ALA A 189 23.42 31.37 -26.83
CA ALA A 189 23.96 32.74 -27.05
C ALA A 189 25.05 33.11 -26.05
N PHE A 190 24.92 32.68 -24.78
CA PHE A 190 25.90 32.92 -23.72
C PHE A 190 26.43 31.59 -23.10
N SER A 191 26.20 30.46 -23.77
CA SER A 191 26.64 29.19 -23.21
C SER A 191 28.17 29.17 -23.02
N GLY A 192 28.64 28.81 -21.81
CA GLY A 192 30.05 28.75 -21.45
C GLY A 192 30.67 30.11 -21.06
N CYS A 193 29.87 31.16 -20.80
CA CYS A 193 30.36 32.40 -20.22
C CYS A 193 30.58 32.20 -18.71
N LYS A 194 31.70 31.59 -18.34
CA LYS A 194 31.97 31.07 -16.98
C LYS A 194 32.05 32.15 -15.90
N GLU A 195 32.59 33.34 -16.27
CA GLU A 195 32.80 34.46 -15.36
C GLU A 195 31.59 35.42 -15.30
N LEU A 196 30.50 35.17 -16.08
CA LEU A 196 29.33 36.00 -16.07
C LEU A 196 28.61 35.90 -14.72
N SER A 197 28.81 36.91 -13.88
CA SER A 197 28.34 36.87 -12.48
C SER A 197 26.98 37.51 -12.24
N SER A 198 26.55 38.38 -13.14
CA SER A 198 25.24 39.02 -13.08
C SER A 198 24.62 39.19 -14.47
N LEU A 199 23.32 38.99 -14.55
CA LEU A 199 22.56 39.09 -15.78
C LEU A 199 21.24 39.79 -15.49
N VAL A 200 20.97 40.90 -16.20
CA VAL A 200 19.67 41.55 -16.21
C VAL A 200 19.03 41.32 -17.57
N ILE A 201 17.93 40.59 -17.59
CA ILE A 201 17.13 40.38 -18.81
C ILE A 201 16.07 41.47 -18.89
N PRO A 202 16.08 42.35 -19.91
CA PRO A 202 15.12 43.45 -20.00
C PRO A 202 13.71 42.92 -20.33
N SER A 203 12.70 43.71 -19.95
CA SER A 203 11.29 43.36 -20.21
C SER A 203 10.87 43.42 -21.69
N SER A 204 11.75 43.82 -22.57
CA SER A 204 11.57 43.73 -24.02
C SER A 204 11.76 42.33 -24.58
N VAL A 205 12.52 41.49 -23.87
CA VAL A 205 12.77 40.08 -24.27
C VAL A 205 11.50 39.28 -24.11
N THR A 206 11.06 38.65 -25.19
CA THR A 206 9.88 37.76 -25.23
C THR A 206 10.21 36.29 -25.46
N GLU A 207 11.45 36.02 -25.94
CA GLU A 207 11.91 34.66 -26.25
C GLU A 207 13.33 34.42 -25.76
N ILE A 208 13.55 33.29 -25.09
CA ILE A 208 14.88 32.75 -24.77
C ILE A 208 14.94 31.34 -25.34
N SER A 209 15.88 31.11 -26.25
CA SER A 209 16.04 29.81 -26.91
C SER A 209 16.82 28.80 -26.06
N ASN A 210 16.95 27.55 -26.56
CA ASN A 210 17.59 26.45 -25.85
C ASN A 210 19.01 26.80 -25.37
N SER A 211 19.34 26.37 -24.14
CA SER A 211 20.70 26.44 -23.58
C SER A 211 21.31 27.87 -23.59
N ALA A 212 20.49 28.91 -23.64
CA ALA A 212 20.99 30.29 -23.85
C ALA A 212 22.07 30.70 -22.85
N PHE A 213 21.99 30.26 -21.60
CA PHE A 213 22.95 30.55 -20.51
C PHE A 213 23.57 29.26 -19.93
N GLU A 214 23.61 28.20 -20.70
CA GLU A 214 24.22 26.92 -20.29
C GLU A 214 25.66 27.17 -19.84
N ARG A 215 26.11 26.51 -18.74
CA ARG A 215 27.48 26.62 -18.20
C ARG A 215 27.93 28.02 -17.80
N CYS A 216 27.04 28.95 -17.50
CA CYS A 216 27.36 30.23 -16.88
C CYS A 216 27.61 30.01 -15.37
N SER A 217 28.77 29.40 -15.05
CA SER A 217 29.09 28.95 -13.67
C SER A 217 29.31 30.08 -12.68
N GLY A 218 29.61 31.29 -13.14
CA GLY A 218 29.73 32.49 -12.31
C GLY A 218 28.41 33.13 -11.93
N LEU A 219 27.32 32.78 -12.64
CA LEU A 219 26.00 33.38 -12.43
C LEU A 219 25.43 32.95 -11.09
N THR A 220 25.22 33.93 -10.20
CA THR A 220 24.72 33.66 -8.83
C THR A 220 23.23 33.82 -8.65
N SER A 221 22.61 34.71 -9.41
CA SER A 221 21.17 34.94 -9.37
C SER A 221 20.65 35.43 -10.71
N VAL A 222 19.39 35.12 -11.00
CA VAL A 222 18.69 35.62 -12.20
C VAL A 222 17.20 35.81 -11.92
N THR A 223 16.65 36.89 -12.51
CA THR A 223 15.21 37.14 -12.53
C THR A 223 14.72 37.06 -13.97
N ILE A 224 13.78 36.18 -14.24
CA ILE A 224 13.15 36.05 -15.55
C ILE A 224 11.95 37.00 -15.61
N PRO A 225 11.90 37.99 -16.55
CA PRO A 225 10.78 38.92 -16.64
C PRO A 225 9.51 38.25 -17.16
N GLY A 226 8.36 38.76 -16.75
CA GLY A 226 7.03 38.24 -17.14
C GLY A 226 6.68 38.42 -18.63
N SER A 227 7.52 39.14 -19.39
CA SER A 227 7.40 39.29 -20.85
C SER A 227 7.77 38.06 -21.64
N ILE A 228 8.54 37.13 -21.04
CA ILE A 228 9.01 35.93 -21.72
C ILE A 228 7.88 34.94 -21.85
N THR A 229 7.39 34.75 -23.06
CA THR A 229 6.29 33.84 -23.41
C THR A 229 6.79 32.52 -24.02
N THR A 230 8.00 32.53 -24.56
CA THR A 230 8.63 31.35 -25.15
C THR A 230 10.00 31.11 -24.50
N CYS A 231 10.15 29.95 -23.90
CA CYS A 231 11.38 29.56 -23.23
C CYS A 231 11.82 28.18 -23.69
N GLY A 232 13.10 28.11 -24.08
CA GLY A 232 13.75 26.87 -24.52
C GLY A 232 14.13 25.94 -23.37
N ASN A 233 14.59 24.74 -23.73
CA ASN A 233 15.10 23.78 -22.78
C ASN A 233 16.54 24.12 -22.32
N GLY A 234 16.88 23.74 -21.09
CA GLY A 234 18.26 23.81 -20.59
C GLY A 234 18.84 25.21 -20.45
N ILE A 235 17.99 26.23 -20.30
CA ILE A 235 18.47 27.64 -20.36
C ILE A 235 19.55 27.97 -19.34
N PHE A 236 19.58 27.30 -18.17
CA PHE A 236 20.57 27.44 -17.10
C PHE A 236 21.29 26.10 -16.79
N HIS A 237 21.31 25.17 -17.73
CA HIS A 237 21.99 23.89 -17.55
C HIS A 237 23.46 24.10 -17.14
N GLU A 238 23.93 23.39 -16.11
CA GLU A 238 25.27 23.49 -15.54
C GLU A 238 25.67 24.90 -15.03
N CYS A 239 24.71 25.76 -14.65
CA CYS A 239 25.00 27.01 -13.94
C CYS A 239 25.32 26.71 -12.48
N THR A 240 26.49 26.18 -12.19
CA THR A 240 26.88 25.65 -10.88
C THR A 240 26.96 26.68 -9.76
N GLY A 241 27.15 27.96 -10.09
CA GLY A 241 27.17 29.07 -9.14
C GLY A 241 25.79 29.62 -8.78
N LEU A 242 24.73 29.19 -9.49
CA LEU A 242 23.38 29.74 -9.36
C LEU A 242 22.75 29.33 -8.03
N THR A 243 22.51 30.29 -7.14
CA THR A 243 21.95 30.06 -5.80
C THR A 243 20.48 30.43 -5.69
N SER A 244 20.01 31.37 -6.53
CA SER A 244 18.61 31.82 -6.52
C SER A 244 18.12 32.17 -7.92
N VAL A 245 16.85 31.82 -8.19
CA VAL A 245 16.16 32.13 -9.43
C VAL A 245 14.74 32.58 -9.12
N THR A 246 14.30 33.63 -9.81
CA THR A 246 12.90 34.05 -9.77
C THR A 246 12.30 33.85 -11.16
N LEU A 247 11.29 32.97 -11.23
CA LEU A 247 10.48 32.75 -12.42
C LEU A 247 9.18 33.60 -12.35
N PRO A 248 8.61 34.03 -13.50
CA PRO A 248 7.36 34.76 -13.50
C PRO A 248 6.15 33.81 -13.33
N ASP A 249 5.08 34.33 -12.74
CA ASP A 249 3.80 33.59 -12.61
C ASP A 249 3.09 33.31 -13.94
N THR A 250 3.55 33.93 -15.02
CA THR A 250 3.02 33.72 -16.37
C THR A 250 3.44 32.41 -17.02
N TRP A 251 4.46 31.77 -16.49
CA TRP A 251 4.88 30.46 -17.00
C TRP A 251 3.92 29.37 -16.54
N THR A 252 3.63 28.45 -17.47
CA THR A 252 2.80 27.27 -17.19
C THR A 252 3.63 25.99 -17.07
N ILE A 253 4.87 26.03 -17.51
CA ILE A 253 5.80 24.91 -17.53
C ILE A 253 7.20 25.39 -17.09
N ILE A 254 7.91 24.62 -16.31
CA ILE A 254 9.36 24.71 -16.18
C ILE A 254 9.94 23.82 -17.29
N PRO A 255 10.62 24.37 -18.34
CA PRO A 255 11.08 23.55 -19.45
C PRO A 255 12.08 22.46 -19.06
N ASN A 256 12.27 21.47 -19.95
CA ASN A 256 13.19 20.38 -19.68
C ASN A 256 14.60 20.89 -19.41
N SER A 257 15.30 20.26 -18.46
CA SER A 257 16.71 20.52 -18.11
C SER A 257 17.02 21.97 -17.73
N THR A 258 16.01 22.79 -17.41
CA THR A 258 16.19 24.25 -17.16
C THR A 258 17.28 24.51 -16.14
N PHE A 259 17.30 23.80 -15.01
CA PHE A 259 18.27 23.91 -13.92
C PHE A 259 19.10 22.64 -13.74
N LYS A 260 19.19 21.81 -14.78
CA LYS A 260 19.99 20.58 -14.70
C LYS A 260 21.42 20.91 -14.30
N ALA A 261 21.92 20.19 -13.28
CA ALA A 261 23.24 20.36 -12.69
C ALA A 261 23.56 21.78 -12.16
N CYS A 262 22.52 22.53 -11.71
CA CYS A 262 22.72 23.74 -10.93
C CYS A 262 23.06 23.40 -9.49
N THR A 263 24.26 22.93 -9.26
CA THR A 263 24.73 22.39 -7.97
C THR A 263 24.76 23.43 -6.84
N GLY A 264 24.77 24.72 -7.14
CA GLY A 264 24.70 25.82 -6.16
C GLY A 264 23.30 26.15 -5.67
N LEU A 265 22.23 25.64 -6.33
CA LEU A 265 20.85 26.00 -6.01
C LEU A 265 20.40 25.36 -4.69
N THR A 266 20.24 26.18 -3.66
CA THR A 266 19.92 25.71 -2.30
C THR A 266 18.42 25.67 -1.99
N SER A 267 17.65 26.54 -2.67
CA SER A 267 16.19 26.62 -2.52
C SER A 267 15.56 27.10 -3.83
N PHE A 268 14.31 26.71 -4.05
CA PHE A 268 13.56 27.15 -5.22
C PHE A 268 12.07 27.28 -4.88
N VAL A 269 11.46 28.39 -5.35
CA VAL A 269 10.01 28.59 -5.23
C VAL A 269 9.36 28.40 -6.59
N ILE A 270 8.46 27.43 -6.69
CA ILE A 270 7.70 27.16 -7.90
C ILE A 270 6.56 28.16 -7.99
N PRO A 271 6.49 28.98 -9.08
CA PRO A 271 5.42 29.95 -9.25
C PRO A 271 4.03 29.33 -9.35
N SER A 272 3.01 30.10 -8.99
CA SER A 272 1.61 29.66 -8.98
C SER A 272 1.03 29.39 -10.37
N GLY A 273 1.66 29.84 -11.45
CA GLY A 273 1.26 29.54 -12.83
C GLY A 273 1.68 28.15 -13.32
N ILE A 274 2.68 27.53 -12.70
CA ILE A 274 3.28 26.30 -13.19
C ILE A 274 2.33 25.10 -13.01
N THR A 275 2.03 24.41 -14.11
CA THR A 275 1.23 23.18 -14.14
C THR A 275 2.06 21.92 -14.39
N GLU A 276 3.29 22.10 -14.93
CA GLU A 276 4.20 20.97 -15.23
C GLU A 276 5.65 21.34 -14.90
N ILE A 277 6.34 20.41 -14.26
CA ILE A 277 7.80 20.44 -14.09
C ILE A 277 8.37 19.51 -15.15
N GLY A 278 9.12 20.07 -16.10
CA GLY A 278 9.68 19.38 -17.25
C GLY A 278 10.71 18.33 -16.90
N GLY A 279 11.00 17.44 -17.85
CA GLY A 279 11.97 16.35 -17.66
C GLY A 279 13.36 16.88 -17.32
N SER A 280 14.02 16.27 -16.32
CA SER A 280 15.36 16.66 -15.85
C SER A 280 15.48 18.14 -15.41
N ALA A 281 14.36 18.82 -15.12
CA ALA A 281 14.36 20.27 -14.85
C ALA A 281 15.32 20.67 -13.72
N PHE A 282 15.44 19.87 -12.67
CA PHE A 282 16.33 20.05 -11.52
C PHE A 282 17.31 18.88 -11.33
N GLU A 283 17.53 18.05 -12.36
CA GLU A 283 18.44 16.91 -12.26
C GLU A 283 19.83 17.37 -11.80
N GLY A 284 20.37 16.74 -10.77
CA GLY A 284 21.70 17.03 -10.23
C GLY A 284 21.78 18.35 -9.43
N CYS A 285 20.66 18.96 -8.99
CA CYS A 285 20.66 20.10 -8.07
C CYS A 285 21.05 19.62 -6.65
N SER A 286 22.30 19.26 -6.46
CA SER A 286 22.79 18.55 -5.27
C SER A 286 22.78 19.37 -3.98
N SER A 287 22.64 20.70 -4.03
CA SER A 287 22.49 21.56 -2.84
C SER A 287 21.05 21.90 -2.49
N LEU A 288 20.07 21.51 -3.33
CA LEU A 288 18.64 21.76 -3.05
C LEU A 288 18.21 20.91 -1.86
N THR A 289 17.85 21.57 -0.75
CA THR A 289 17.54 20.85 0.51
C THR A 289 16.08 20.51 0.70
N SER A 290 15.19 21.32 0.13
CA SER A 290 13.75 21.09 0.20
C SER A 290 13.05 21.68 -1.01
N ILE A 291 11.93 21.09 -1.37
CA ILE A 291 11.03 21.62 -2.41
C ILE A 291 9.57 21.44 -2.01
N THR A 292 8.79 22.50 -2.21
CA THR A 292 7.31 22.43 -2.13
C THR A 292 6.74 22.47 -3.54
N ILE A 293 5.98 21.46 -3.90
CA ILE A 293 5.26 21.39 -5.17
C ILE A 293 3.82 21.85 -4.92
N PRO A 294 3.45 23.04 -5.42
CA PRO A 294 2.13 23.63 -5.13
C PRO A 294 1.00 22.92 -5.89
N SER A 295 -0.23 23.16 -5.45
CA SER A 295 -1.44 22.44 -5.91
C SER A 295 -1.82 22.67 -7.38
N ASN A 296 -1.29 23.69 -8.01
CA ASN A 296 -1.47 23.94 -9.44
C ASN A 296 -0.66 23.01 -10.34
N VAL A 297 0.45 22.42 -9.83
CA VAL A 297 1.26 21.45 -10.57
C VAL A 297 0.52 20.13 -10.70
N LYS A 298 0.33 19.67 -11.94
CA LYS A 298 -0.34 18.40 -12.28
C LYS A 298 0.64 17.28 -12.55
N THR A 299 1.78 17.62 -13.17
CA THR A 299 2.74 16.64 -13.65
C THR A 299 4.15 16.98 -13.20
N ILE A 300 4.84 16.01 -12.63
CA ILE A 300 6.28 15.99 -12.44
C ILE A 300 6.82 15.03 -13.49
N SER A 301 7.50 15.57 -14.51
CA SER A 301 8.01 14.78 -15.64
C SER A 301 9.22 13.92 -15.28
N GLY A 302 9.66 13.07 -16.22
CA GLY A 302 10.73 12.11 -15.97
C GLY A 302 12.05 12.77 -15.57
N ALA A 303 12.74 12.17 -14.60
CA ALA A 303 14.03 12.62 -14.07
C ALA A 303 14.05 14.05 -13.49
N ALA A 304 12.89 14.67 -13.24
CA ALA A 304 12.81 16.09 -12.87
C ALA A 304 13.71 16.48 -11.69
N PHE A 305 13.90 15.61 -10.69
CA PHE A 305 14.76 15.79 -9.50
C PHE A 305 15.77 14.65 -9.32
N THR A 306 16.12 13.94 -10.40
CA THR A 306 17.13 12.86 -10.33
C THR A 306 18.45 13.40 -9.76
N GLU A 307 19.08 12.62 -8.87
CA GLU A 307 20.41 12.95 -8.29
C GLU A 307 20.43 14.30 -7.51
N CYS A 308 19.29 14.71 -6.95
CA CYS A 308 19.23 15.82 -5.99
C CYS A 308 19.65 15.31 -4.59
N ASP A 309 20.94 15.02 -4.43
CA ASP A 309 21.45 14.37 -3.21
C ASP A 309 21.24 15.20 -1.93
N GLY A 310 21.16 16.54 -2.04
CA GLY A 310 20.88 17.42 -0.92
C GLY A 310 19.44 17.40 -0.43
N LEU A 311 18.52 16.85 -1.23
CA LEU A 311 17.09 16.96 -0.99
C LEU A 311 16.68 16.08 0.20
N MET A 312 16.19 16.71 1.27
CA MET A 312 15.75 16.04 2.51
C MET A 312 14.25 15.97 2.63
N THR A 313 13.53 16.97 2.11
CA THR A 313 12.07 17.07 2.24
C THR A 313 11.43 17.42 0.90
N VAL A 314 10.42 16.66 0.52
CA VAL A 314 9.54 16.94 -0.62
C VAL A 314 8.11 17.00 -0.12
N LEU A 315 7.52 18.18 -0.18
CA LEU A 315 6.11 18.41 0.14
C LEU A 315 5.34 18.62 -1.16
N MET A 316 4.39 17.75 -1.46
CA MET A 316 3.47 17.89 -2.59
C MET A 316 2.08 18.24 -2.06
N GLU A 317 1.55 19.42 -2.49
CA GLU A 317 0.17 19.78 -2.19
C GLU A 317 -0.82 18.99 -3.06
N ASP A 318 -2.07 18.93 -2.64
CA ASP A 318 -3.15 18.26 -3.39
C ASP A 318 -3.34 18.96 -4.75
N GLY A 319 -2.88 18.33 -5.82
CA GLY A 319 -2.87 18.85 -7.19
C GLY A 319 -2.09 17.96 -8.15
N VAL A 320 -0.96 17.38 -7.70
CA VAL A 320 -0.14 16.50 -8.52
C VAL A 320 -0.89 15.19 -8.78
N GLU A 321 -1.02 14.85 -10.06
CA GLU A 321 -1.72 13.66 -10.55
C GLU A 321 -0.74 12.54 -10.97
N THR A 322 0.44 12.93 -11.46
CA THR A 322 1.45 11.96 -11.96
C THR A 322 2.87 12.33 -11.54
N ILE A 323 3.62 11.32 -11.12
CA ILE A 323 5.07 11.36 -10.89
C ILE A 323 5.71 10.51 -11.98
N GLY A 324 6.54 11.13 -12.81
CA GLY A 324 7.20 10.52 -13.96
C GLY A 324 8.30 9.50 -13.58
N ASN A 325 8.82 8.83 -14.61
CA ASN A 325 9.92 7.88 -14.44
C ASN A 325 11.17 8.60 -13.92
N ASP A 326 11.92 7.96 -13.03
CA ASP A 326 13.17 8.48 -12.44
C ASP A 326 13.02 9.85 -11.72
N ALA A 327 11.80 10.34 -11.46
CA ALA A 327 11.58 11.73 -11.04
C ALA A 327 12.39 12.17 -9.81
N PHE A 328 12.56 11.30 -8.81
CA PHE A 328 13.37 11.52 -7.60
C PHE A 328 14.43 10.42 -7.42
N ARG A 329 14.85 9.80 -8.53
CA ARG A 329 15.84 8.73 -8.51
C ARG A 329 17.15 9.23 -7.87
N LYS A 330 17.72 8.43 -6.96
CA LYS A 330 18.95 8.75 -6.21
C LYS A 330 18.91 10.04 -5.38
N CYS A 331 17.75 10.43 -4.87
CA CYS A 331 17.68 11.45 -3.82
C CYS A 331 18.07 10.80 -2.48
N GLY A 332 19.34 10.48 -2.28
CA GLY A 332 19.83 9.63 -1.19
C GLY A 332 19.56 10.16 0.21
N ASN A 333 19.45 11.47 0.39
CA ASN A 333 19.14 12.11 1.67
C ASN A 333 17.65 12.42 1.90
N LEU A 334 16.76 12.05 0.96
CA LEU A 334 15.31 12.29 1.10
C LEU A 334 14.77 11.46 2.27
N LYS A 335 14.32 12.15 3.32
CA LYS A 335 13.77 11.55 4.55
C LYS A 335 12.27 11.65 4.64
N GLU A 336 11.73 12.80 4.21
CA GLU A 336 10.32 13.15 4.33
C GLU A 336 9.72 13.36 2.94
N LEU A 337 8.72 12.54 2.63
CA LEU A 337 7.95 12.57 1.39
C LEU A 337 6.47 12.59 1.70
N ILE A 338 5.79 13.67 1.34
CA ILE A 338 4.33 13.77 1.44
C ILE A 338 3.75 13.72 0.03
N LEU A 339 3.04 12.63 -0.26
CA LEU A 339 2.34 12.41 -1.52
C LEU A 339 0.92 12.98 -1.46
N PRO A 340 0.44 13.67 -2.51
CA PRO A 340 -0.87 14.29 -2.52
C PRO A 340 -1.99 13.27 -2.77
N LYS A 341 -3.18 13.54 -2.26
CA LYS A 341 -4.36 12.67 -2.46
C LYS A 341 -4.82 12.59 -3.92
N THR A 342 -4.44 13.56 -4.74
CA THR A 342 -4.77 13.60 -6.17
C THR A 342 -3.90 12.68 -7.03
N LEU A 343 -2.82 12.12 -6.46
CA LEU A 343 -1.88 11.25 -7.17
C LEU A 343 -2.58 9.97 -7.64
N THR A 344 -2.42 9.64 -8.92
CA THR A 344 -3.01 8.46 -9.55
C THR A 344 -1.99 7.38 -9.92
N SER A 345 -0.74 7.78 -10.16
CA SER A 345 0.33 6.85 -10.54
C SER A 345 1.71 7.31 -10.12
N ILE A 346 2.57 6.34 -9.85
CA ILE A 346 3.98 6.51 -9.50
C ILE A 346 4.80 5.81 -10.57
N GLY A 347 5.72 6.55 -11.22
CA GLY A 347 6.48 6.11 -12.38
C GLY A 347 7.55 5.05 -12.08
N TYR A 348 8.15 4.51 -13.17
CA TYR A 348 9.31 3.62 -13.16
C TYR A 348 10.48 4.30 -12.42
N GLN A 349 11.14 3.59 -11.47
CA GLN A 349 12.30 4.07 -10.70
C GLN A 349 12.14 5.46 -10.03
N SER A 350 10.92 5.95 -9.83
CA SER A 350 10.70 7.34 -9.41
C SER A 350 11.36 7.73 -8.09
N PHE A 351 11.52 6.79 -7.14
CA PHE A 351 12.22 6.96 -5.86
C PHE A 351 13.33 5.90 -5.67
N PHE A 352 13.87 5.38 -6.76
CA PHE A 352 14.97 4.42 -6.73
C PHE A 352 16.20 5.00 -6.00
N ASP A 353 16.82 4.24 -5.09
CA ASP A 353 17.99 4.68 -4.27
C ASP A 353 17.71 5.89 -3.35
N CYS A 354 16.46 6.14 -2.91
CA CYS A 354 16.16 7.08 -1.84
C CYS A 354 16.46 6.43 -0.48
N THR A 355 17.73 6.23 -0.19
CA THR A 355 18.20 5.36 0.91
C THR A 355 17.88 5.86 2.31
N SER A 356 17.59 7.15 2.48
CA SER A 356 17.22 7.78 3.76
C SER A 356 15.71 7.90 4.00
N LEU A 357 14.86 7.50 3.02
CA LEU A 357 13.40 7.62 3.11
C LEU A 357 12.86 6.67 4.16
N THR A 358 12.19 7.20 5.20
CA THR A 358 11.76 6.42 6.37
C THR A 358 10.31 5.99 6.33
N THR A 359 9.45 6.80 5.71
CA THR A 359 8.00 6.57 5.68
C THR A 359 7.43 6.91 4.31
N VAL A 360 6.53 6.06 3.83
CA VAL A 360 5.77 6.29 2.59
C VAL A 360 4.32 5.90 2.83
N ASN A 361 3.43 6.86 2.61
CA ASN A 361 1.99 6.61 2.58
C ASN A 361 1.49 6.78 1.14
N ILE A 362 1.17 5.67 0.48
CA ILE A 362 0.60 5.67 -0.87
C ILE A 362 -0.87 6.05 -0.78
N PRO A 363 -1.29 7.18 -1.41
CA PRO A 363 -2.67 7.66 -1.33
C PRO A 363 -3.70 6.71 -1.95
N GLU A 364 -4.96 6.85 -1.53
CA GLU A 364 -6.06 5.98 -1.96
C GLU A 364 -6.36 6.04 -3.47
N ASN A 365 -6.02 7.13 -4.15
CA ASN A 365 -6.28 7.26 -5.60
C ASN A 365 -5.17 6.67 -6.49
N VAL A 366 -4.05 6.24 -5.91
CA VAL A 366 -2.97 5.62 -6.67
C VAL A 366 -3.38 4.22 -7.10
N ALA A 367 -3.52 4.01 -8.41
CA ALA A 367 -3.82 2.71 -8.98
C ALA A 367 -2.56 1.91 -9.33
N LYS A 368 -1.47 2.59 -9.66
CA LYS A 368 -0.24 1.96 -10.17
C LYS A 368 1.02 2.49 -9.50
N ILE A 369 1.86 1.55 -9.06
CA ILE A 369 3.25 1.78 -8.62
C ILE A 369 4.16 1.11 -9.66
N GLY A 370 5.07 1.88 -10.27
CA GLY A 370 5.94 1.42 -11.35
C GLY A 370 7.01 0.40 -10.92
N ASP A 371 7.63 -0.26 -11.91
CA ASP A 371 8.75 -1.15 -11.63
C ASP A 371 9.90 -0.38 -10.97
N TYR A 372 10.55 -1.01 -9.97
CA TYR A 372 11.68 -0.43 -9.21
C TYR A 372 11.36 0.89 -8.48
N ALA A 373 10.11 1.32 -8.34
CA ALA A 373 9.72 2.66 -7.90
C ALA A 373 10.38 3.08 -6.57
N PHE A 374 10.46 2.20 -5.58
CA PHE A 374 11.09 2.42 -4.27
C PHE A 374 12.24 1.43 -4.00
N ARG A 375 12.83 0.86 -5.05
CA ARG A 375 13.94 -0.08 -4.87
C ARG A 375 15.10 0.58 -4.14
N ASN A 376 15.71 -0.15 -3.20
CA ASN A 376 16.83 0.30 -2.36
C ASN A 376 16.48 1.44 -1.38
N CYS A 377 15.21 1.70 -1.08
CA CYS A 377 14.83 2.59 0.01
C CYS A 377 15.09 1.88 1.36
N SER A 378 16.36 1.67 1.69
CA SER A 378 16.78 0.79 2.79
C SER A 378 16.35 1.26 4.18
N ALA A 379 16.16 2.58 4.39
CA ALA A 379 15.66 3.14 5.65
C ALA A 379 14.13 3.07 5.79
N LEU A 380 13.38 2.67 4.74
CA LEU A 380 11.92 2.65 4.74
C LEU A 380 11.41 1.63 5.76
N SER A 381 10.83 2.13 6.85
CA SER A 381 10.34 1.31 7.97
C SER A 381 8.81 1.26 8.03
N ALA A 382 8.12 2.28 7.53
CA ALA A 382 6.67 2.35 7.51
C ALA A 382 6.15 2.58 6.07
N LEU A 383 5.39 1.61 5.57
CA LEU A 383 4.75 1.64 4.26
C LEU A 383 3.25 1.36 4.41
N THR A 384 2.42 2.28 3.90
CA THR A 384 0.99 2.02 3.74
C THR A 384 0.62 2.07 2.26
N LEU A 385 -0.20 1.12 1.82
CA LEU A 385 -0.72 1.03 0.46
C LEU A 385 -2.20 1.41 0.46
N GLY A 386 -2.59 2.36 -0.41
CA GLY A 386 -4.00 2.72 -0.60
C GLY A 386 -4.82 1.55 -1.15
N GLU A 387 -6.09 1.49 -0.79
CA GLU A 387 -7.02 0.40 -1.18
C GLU A 387 -7.29 0.33 -2.70
N SER A 388 -6.98 1.39 -3.46
CA SER A 388 -7.13 1.40 -4.93
C SER A 388 -5.90 0.89 -5.68
N VAL A 389 -4.79 0.60 -4.99
CA VAL A 389 -3.58 0.07 -5.63
C VAL A 389 -3.91 -1.28 -6.25
N SER A 390 -3.90 -1.35 -7.59
CA SER A 390 -4.17 -2.57 -8.36
C SER A 390 -2.93 -3.16 -9.02
N GLU A 391 -1.87 -2.38 -9.16
CA GLU A 391 -0.60 -2.80 -9.76
C GLU A 391 0.59 -2.33 -8.91
N ILE A 392 1.40 -3.28 -8.47
CA ILE A 392 2.72 -3.06 -7.86
C ILE A 392 3.74 -3.63 -8.84
N GLY A 393 4.64 -2.81 -9.36
CA GLY A 393 5.61 -3.19 -10.37
C GLY A 393 6.65 -4.20 -9.88
N ASN A 394 7.39 -4.79 -10.82
CA ASN A 394 8.49 -5.69 -10.49
C ASN A 394 9.57 -4.93 -9.71
N TYR A 395 10.13 -5.58 -8.67
CA TYR A 395 11.18 -4.99 -7.82
C TYR A 395 10.78 -3.66 -7.15
N ALA A 396 9.48 -3.32 -7.07
CA ALA A 396 9.03 -1.99 -6.63
C ALA A 396 9.56 -1.59 -5.25
N PHE A 397 9.65 -2.52 -4.30
CA PHE A 397 10.16 -2.32 -2.94
C PHE A 397 11.34 -3.28 -2.63
N GLU A 398 12.05 -3.76 -3.66
CA GLU A 398 13.23 -4.60 -3.43
C GLU A 398 14.28 -3.87 -2.60
N ASN A 399 14.88 -4.58 -1.63
CA ASN A 399 15.88 -4.06 -0.69
C ASN A 399 15.37 -2.94 0.26
N CYS A 400 14.05 -2.83 0.48
CA CYS A 400 13.50 -2.01 1.55
C CYS A 400 13.65 -2.77 2.89
N SER A 401 14.89 -2.93 3.33
CA SER A 401 15.27 -3.85 4.39
C SER A 401 14.70 -3.54 5.78
N ASN A 402 14.20 -2.33 6.01
CA ASN A 402 13.67 -1.90 7.30
C ASN A 402 12.13 -1.95 7.40
N ILE A 403 11.40 -2.30 6.33
CA ILE A 403 9.94 -2.50 6.43
C ILE A 403 9.67 -3.63 7.42
N THR A 404 8.85 -3.35 8.45
CA THR A 404 8.51 -4.32 9.50
C THR A 404 7.13 -4.92 9.34
N GLU A 405 6.22 -4.19 8.73
CA GLU A 405 4.82 -4.56 8.54
C GLU A 405 4.36 -4.19 7.12
N LEU A 406 3.56 -5.06 6.50
CA LEU A 406 2.99 -4.86 5.17
C LEU A 406 1.58 -5.42 5.10
N VAL A 407 0.66 -4.60 4.62
CA VAL A 407 -0.69 -5.03 4.20
C VAL A 407 -0.80 -4.86 2.70
N VAL A 408 -0.99 -5.97 1.97
CA VAL A 408 -1.27 -5.96 0.54
C VAL A 408 -2.78 -5.92 0.34
N PRO A 409 -3.34 -4.86 -0.26
CA PRO A 409 -4.78 -4.75 -0.46
C PRO A 409 -5.30 -5.75 -1.50
N GLY A 410 -6.55 -6.16 -1.39
CA GLY A 410 -7.19 -7.12 -2.30
C GLY A 410 -7.41 -6.63 -3.73
N SER A 411 -7.25 -5.34 -3.96
CA SER A 411 -7.22 -4.73 -5.29
C SER A 411 -6.01 -5.16 -6.13
N VAL A 412 -4.90 -5.55 -5.47
CA VAL A 412 -3.69 -6.10 -6.12
C VAL A 412 -3.96 -7.55 -6.52
N SER A 413 -4.41 -7.78 -7.75
CA SER A 413 -4.70 -9.15 -8.23
C SER A 413 -3.45 -10.03 -8.42
N VAL A 414 -2.30 -9.44 -8.69
CA VAL A 414 -1.01 -10.12 -8.90
C VAL A 414 0.08 -9.39 -8.13
N LEU A 415 0.74 -10.10 -7.21
CA LEU A 415 1.98 -9.63 -6.59
C LEU A 415 3.15 -9.88 -7.54
N SER A 416 3.73 -8.82 -8.06
CA SER A 416 4.74 -8.88 -9.11
C SER A 416 6.08 -9.48 -8.66
N SER A 417 6.90 -9.86 -9.66
CA SER A 417 8.18 -10.51 -9.40
C SER A 417 9.12 -9.62 -8.57
N SER A 418 9.68 -10.21 -7.50
CA SER A 418 10.63 -9.55 -6.60
C SER A 418 10.13 -8.25 -5.96
N ALA A 419 8.81 -8.01 -5.93
CA ALA A 419 8.24 -6.74 -5.47
C ALA A 419 8.71 -6.34 -4.07
N PHE A 420 8.85 -7.31 -3.14
CA PHE A 420 9.31 -7.12 -1.76
C PHE A 420 10.53 -8.00 -1.43
N ARG A 421 11.33 -8.34 -2.44
CA ARG A 421 12.56 -9.11 -2.25
C ARG A 421 13.52 -8.38 -1.31
N ASN A 422 14.16 -9.13 -0.39
CA ASN A 422 15.12 -8.60 0.59
C ASN A 422 14.54 -7.58 1.59
N CYS A 423 13.22 -7.60 1.84
CA CYS A 423 12.62 -6.88 2.96
C CYS A 423 12.92 -7.66 4.27
N SER A 424 14.19 -7.66 4.68
CA SER A 424 14.71 -8.58 5.71
C SER A 424 14.14 -8.36 7.12
N SER A 425 13.62 -7.16 7.43
CA SER A 425 12.96 -6.85 8.71
C SER A 425 11.46 -7.14 8.71
N LEU A 426 10.86 -7.53 7.56
CA LEU A 426 9.42 -7.78 7.45
C LEU A 426 9.04 -8.95 8.37
N SER A 427 8.30 -8.65 9.43
CA SER A 427 7.86 -9.63 10.45
C SER A 427 6.36 -9.84 10.45
N SER A 428 5.58 -8.90 9.92
CA SER A 428 4.12 -8.96 9.80
C SER A 428 3.70 -8.74 8.35
N LEU A 429 3.07 -9.75 7.76
CA LEU A 429 2.57 -9.72 6.38
C LEU A 429 1.10 -10.12 6.33
N THR A 430 0.27 -9.23 5.81
CA THR A 430 -1.12 -9.52 5.50
C THR A 430 -1.33 -9.46 4.00
N ILE A 431 -1.77 -10.55 3.39
CA ILE A 431 -2.20 -10.62 1.99
C ILE A 431 -3.72 -10.72 1.97
N SER A 432 -4.40 -9.69 1.43
CA SER A 432 -5.86 -9.66 1.42
C SER A 432 -6.48 -10.58 0.36
N GLU A 433 -7.73 -11.01 0.59
CA GLU A 433 -8.52 -11.72 -0.43
C GLU A 433 -8.66 -10.83 -1.68
N GLY A 434 -8.50 -11.42 -2.86
CA GLY A 434 -8.45 -10.73 -4.16
C GLY A 434 -7.10 -10.93 -4.86
N VAL A 435 -6.02 -11.12 -4.12
CA VAL A 435 -4.74 -11.55 -4.68
C VAL A 435 -4.88 -12.96 -5.24
N THR A 436 -4.58 -13.15 -6.53
CA THR A 436 -4.72 -14.44 -7.23
C THR A 436 -3.39 -15.13 -7.51
N LYS A 437 -2.28 -14.38 -7.58
CA LYS A 437 -0.94 -14.90 -7.86
C LYS A 437 0.12 -14.19 -7.05
N ILE A 438 1.10 -14.96 -6.55
CA ILE A 438 2.32 -14.47 -5.93
C ILE A 438 3.46 -14.87 -6.87
N MET A 439 4.05 -13.87 -7.57
CA MET A 439 5.02 -14.09 -8.62
C MET A 439 6.42 -14.43 -8.09
N ASN A 440 7.35 -14.69 -9.04
CA ASN A 440 8.70 -15.14 -8.71
C ASN A 440 9.42 -14.22 -7.71
N ASN A 441 9.98 -14.82 -6.66
CA ASN A 441 10.79 -14.12 -5.65
C ASN A 441 10.09 -12.95 -4.94
N ALA A 442 8.75 -12.85 -4.97
CA ALA A 442 8.01 -11.70 -4.47
C ALA A 442 8.40 -11.31 -3.03
N PHE A 443 8.64 -12.28 -2.15
CA PHE A 443 9.08 -12.13 -0.76
C PHE A 443 10.38 -12.89 -0.46
N GLN A 444 11.21 -13.15 -1.48
CA GLN A 444 12.50 -13.82 -1.25
C GLN A 444 13.34 -13.05 -0.23
N ASN A 445 13.94 -13.79 0.71
CA ASN A 445 14.80 -13.27 1.77
C ASN A 445 14.10 -12.22 2.69
N CYS A 446 12.80 -12.41 2.95
CA CYS A 446 12.10 -11.76 4.06
C CYS A 446 12.43 -12.51 5.35
N SER A 447 13.69 -12.44 5.79
CA SER A 447 14.28 -13.34 6.78
C SER A 447 13.75 -13.17 8.21
N SER A 448 12.97 -12.13 8.51
CA SER A 448 12.28 -11.92 9.80
C SER A 448 10.84 -12.41 9.81
N LEU A 449 10.29 -12.86 8.67
CA LEU A 449 8.90 -13.27 8.54
C LEU A 449 8.70 -14.62 9.27
N LYS A 450 7.75 -14.65 10.22
CA LYS A 450 7.48 -15.83 11.06
C LYS A 450 6.27 -16.62 10.60
N GLU A 451 5.31 -15.94 10.01
CA GLU A 451 4.05 -16.52 9.57
C GLU A 451 3.62 -15.94 8.22
N VAL A 452 3.07 -16.79 7.36
CA VAL A 452 2.44 -16.39 6.10
C VAL A 452 1.04 -16.99 6.02
N ASN A 453 0.06 -16.10 5.82
CA ASN A 453 -1.32 -16.47 5.53
C ASN A 453 -1.62 -16.18 4.06
N VAL A 454 -1.62 -17.21 3.22
CA VAL A 454 -1.99 -17.13 1.80
C VAL A 454 -3.51 -17.23 1.68
N PRO A 455 -4.22 -16.20 1.15
CA PRO A 455 -5.67 -16.19 1.09
C PRO A 455 -6.24 -17.23 0.13
N ASN A 456 -7.55 -17.51 0.25
CA ASN A 456 -8.24 -18.48 -0.59
C ASN A 456 -8.31 -18.09 -2.07
N SER A 457 -8.18 -16.81 -2.38
CA SER A 457 -8.15 -16.29 -3.75
C SER A 457 -6.89 -16.64 -4.52
N VAL A 458 -5.77 -17.00 -3.84
CA VAL A 458 -4.49 -17.31 -4.48
C VAL A 458 -4.56 -18.67 -5.17
N ILE A 459 -4.26 -18.65 -6.46
CA ILE A 459 -4.27 -19.84 -7.35
C ILE A 459 -2.86 -20.42 -7.51
N SER A 460 -1.82 -19.56 -7.53
CA SER A 460 -0.44 -19.98 -7.69
C SER A 460 0.55 -19.18 -6.84
N ILE A 461 1.55 -19.91 -6.33
CA ILE A 461 2.75 -19.38 -5.69
C ILE A 461 3.90 -19.75 -6.60
N GLU A 462 4.54 -18.74 -7.20
CA GLU A 462 5.56 -18.91 -8.22
C GLU A 462 6.96 -19.14 -7.64
N SER A 463 7.94 -19.38 -8.53
CA SER A 463 9.27 -19.81 -8.15
C SER A 463 9.95 -18.87 -7.15
N GLY A 464 10.45 -19.42 -6.05
CA GLY A 464 11.20 -18.70 -5.03
C GLY A 464 10.40 -17.65 -4.25
N ALA A 465 9.06 -17.62 -4.35
CA ALA A 465 8.21 -16.56 -3.81
C ALA A 465 8.50 -16.24 -2.33
N PHE A 466 8.77 -17.25 -1.49
CA PHE A 466 9.16 -17.13 -0.08
C PHE A 466 10.52 -17.81 0.20
N MET A 467 11.37 -17.93 -0.81
CA MET A 467 12.70 -18.53 -0.66
C MET A 467 13.55 -17.74 0.36
N GLU A 468 14.31 -18.42 1.19
CA GLU A 468 15.20 -17.80 2.21
C GLU A 468 14.45 -16.98 3.29
N CYS A 469 13.16 -17.27 3.55
CA CYS A 469 12.45 -16.77 4.73
C CYS A 469 12.87 -17.58 5.96
N ALA A 470 14.10 -17.39 6.42
CA ALA A 470 14.77 -18.29 7.36
C ALA A 470 14.04 -18.47 8.72
N LYS A 471 13.31 -17.42 9.19
CA LYS A 471 12.51 -17.45 10.43
C LYS A 471 11.05 -17.83 10.24
N LEU A 472 10.68 -18.34 9.06
CA LEU A 472 9.30 -18.73 8.78
C LEU A 472 8.96 -20.03 9.51
N VAL A 473 8.11 -19.92 10.54
CA VAL A 473 7.68 -21.05 11.39
C VAL A 473 6.40 -21.67 10.85
N SER A 474 5.46 -20.85 10.35
CA SER A 474 4.12 -21.28 9.95
C SER A 474 3.70 -20.74 8.59
N VAL A 475 3.13 -21.60 7.75
CA VAL A 475 2.53 -21.25 6.47
C VAL A 475 1.11 -21.79 6.38
N ASN A 476 0.14 -20.92 6.22
CA ASN A 476 -1.26 -21.27 6.00
C ASN A 476 -1.62 -20.99 4.53
N ILE A 477 -1.92 -22.04 3.77
CA ILE A 477 -2.23 -21.99 2.34
C ILE A 477 -3.74 -22.16 2.13
N GLY A 478 -4.37 -21.14 1.57
CA GLY A 478 -5.81 -21.12 1.33
C GLY A 478 -6.30 -22.18 0.33
N SER A 479 -7.59 -22.41 0.30
CA SER A 479 -8.25 -23.48 -0.46
C SER A 479 -8.19 -23.35 -1.97
N GLY A 480 -7.89 -22.14 -2.51
CA GLY A 480 -7.86 -21.89 -3.95
C GLY A 480 -6.58 -22.31 -4.67
N ILE A 481 -5.57 -22.71 -3.91
CA ILE A 481 -4.25 -23.02 -4.47
C ILE A 481 -4.30 -24.20 -5.44
N LYS A 482 -3.67 -24.03 -6.62
CA LYS A 482 -3.53 -25.09 -7.64
C LYS A 482 -2.09 -25.43 -7.93
N THR A 483 -1.17 -24.47 -7.77
CA THR A 483 0.25 -24.66 -8.12
C THR A 483 1.16 -24.02 -7.08
N ILE A 484 2.19 -24.76 -6.66
CA ILE A 484 3.32 -24.29 -5.86
C ILE A 484 4.58 -24.61 -6.65
N SER A 485 5.24 -23.57 -7.15
CA SER A 485 6.36 -23.70 -8.07
C SER A 485 7.68 -24.02 -7.37
N SER A 486 8.73 -24.23 -8.20
CA SER A 486 10.10 -24.56 -7.75
C SER A 486 10.61 -23.56 -6.70
N LEU A 487 11.24 -24.06 -5.65
CA LEU A 487 11.87 -23.27 -4.58
C LEU A 487 10.93 -22.29 -3.85
N ALA A 488 9.59 -22.39 -4.02
CA ALA A 488 8.63 -21.45 -3.47
C ALA A 488 8.79 -21.16 -1.98
N PHE A 489 9.13 -22.17 -1.19
CA PHE A 489 9.44 -22.12 0.25
C PHE A 489 10.80 -22.77 0.57
N SER A 490 11.78 -22.64 -0.33
CA SER A 490 13.11 -23.19 -0.13
C SER A 490 13.89 -22.39 0.92
N ALA A 491 14.71 -23.08 1.72
CA ALA A 491 15.54 -22.51 2.79
C ALA A 491 14.72 -21.71 3.83
N CYS A 492 13.52 -22.18 4.18
CA CYS A 492 12.75 -21.75 5.35
C CYS A 492 13.14 -22.64 6.54
N GLU A 493 14.29 -22.36 7.15
CA GLU A 493 14.98 -23.28 8.07
C GLU A 493 14.22 -23.54 9.39
N GLU A 494 13.38 -22.60 9.86
CA GLU A 494 12.58 -22.71 11.09
C GLU A 494 11.14 -23.22 10.82
N LEU A 495 10.85 -23.78 9.63
CA LEU A 495 9.49 -24.20 9.27
C LEU A 495 9.03 -25.40 10.11
N GLU A 496 8.04 -25.19 10.96
CA GLU A 496 7.46 -26.21 11.85
C GLU A 496 6.05 -26.64 11.42
N LYS A 497 5.30 -25.73 10.80
CA LYS A 497 3.88 -25.94 10.48
C LYS A 497 3.55 -25.48 9.07
N VAL A 498 2.92 -26.36 8.29
CA VAL A 498 2.25 -26.01 7.03
C VAL A 498 0.79 -26.45 7.10
N CYS A 499 -0.13 -25.55 6.82
CA CYS A 499 -1.54 -25.85 6.67
C CYS A 499 -1.94 -25.64 5.20
N CYS A 500 -2.45 -26.70 4.54
CA CYS A 500 -2.96 -26.61 3.17
C CYS A 500 -4.44 -26.98 3.14
N LEU A 501 -5.30 -25.97 2.95
CA LEU A 501 -6.75 -26.12 3.03
C LEU A 501 -7.43 -26.47 1.71
N SER A 502 -6.65 -26.78 0.67
CA SER A 502 -7.17 -27.26 -0.60
C SER A 502 -7.80 -28.64 -0.47
N THR A 503 -8.94 -28.84 -1.13
CA THR A 503 -9.60 -30.16 -1.22
C THR A 503 -8.98 -31.08 -2.28
N VAL A 504 -8.09 -30.52 -3.10
CA VAL A 504 -7.33 -31.25 -4.13
C VAL A 504 -5.85 -30.96 -3.88
N VAL A 505 -5.01 -31.98 -3.89
CA VAL A 505 -3.56 -31.79 -3.73
C VAL A 505 -3.05 -30.85 -4.82
N PRO A 506 -2.48 -29.66 -4.48
CA PRO A 506 -1.96 -28.75 -5.48
C PRO A 506 -0.77 -29.37 -6.21
N TYR A 507 -0.63 -29.07 -7.49
CA TYR A 507 0.59 -29.41 -8.22
C TYR A 507 1.77 -28.70 -7.58
N THR A 508 2.68 -29.44 -6.96
CA THR A 508 3.80 -28.92 -6.19
C THR A 508 5.10 -29.47 -6.77
N PHE A 509 6.04 -28.59 -7.09
CA PHE A 509 7.35 -28.99 -7.58
C PHE A 509 8.16 -29.70 -6.49
N ASN A 510 8.97 -30.69 -6.85
CA ASN A 510 9.70 -31.54 -5.89
C ASN A 510 10.68 -30.77 -5.00
N ASP A 511 11.15 -29.61 -5.45
CA ASP A 511 12.07 -28.73 -4.76
C ASP A 511 11.38 -27.50 -4.10
N ALA A 512 10.03 -27.47 -4.08
CA ALA A 512 9.27 -26.35 -3.52
C ALA A 512 9.65 -26.03 -2.07
N PHE A 513 9.95 -27.06 -1.27
CA PHE A 513 10.35 -26.96 0.15
C PHE A 513 11.83 -27.37 0.37
N LYS A 514 12.66 -27.27 -0.67
CA LYS A 514 14.07 -27.66 -0.59
C LYS A 514 14.78 -26.92 0.55
N ASP A 515 15.55 -27.64 1.36
CA ASP A 515 16.31 -27.09 2.51
C ASP A 515 15.44 -26.45 3.62
N SER A 516 14.13 -26.76 3.68
CA SER A 516 13.19 -26.29 4.71
C SER A 516 12.84 -27.37 5.76
N TYR A 517 13.57 -28.48 5.75
CA TYR A 517 13.51 -29.54 6.75
C TYR A 517 12.09 -30.04 7.07
N VAL A 518 11.21 -30.15 6.06
CA VAL A 518 9.81 -30.58 6.26
C VAL A 518 9.62 -31.92 6.96
N ASN A 519 10.64 -32.76 6.98
CA ASN A 519 10.68 -33.99 7.76
C ASN A 519 10.68 -33.79 9.29
N TYR A 520 10.78 -32.53 9.75
CA TYR A 520 10.58 -32.10 11.13
C TYR A 520 9.34 -31.21 11.29
N ALA A 521 8.66 -30.85 10.20
CA ALA A 521 7.48 -30.02 10.19
C ALA A 521 6.19 -30.84 10.11
N THR A 522 5.12 -30.31 10.66
CA THR A 522 3.77 -30.92 10.62
C THR A 522 2.93 -30.30 9.51
N LEU A 523 2.29 -31.16 8.72
CA LEU A 523 1.31 -30.77 7.73
C LEU A 523 -0.11 -30.89 8.29
N TYR A 524 -0.88 -29.84 8.17
CA TYR A 524 -2.31 -29.82 8.44
C TYR A 524 -3.07 -29.70 7.13
N VAL A 525 -4.02 -30.59 6.90
CA VAL A 525 -4.84 -30.63 5.70
C VAL A 525 -6.32 -30.55 6.06
N ARG A 526 -7.15 -30.17 5.12
CA ARG A 526 -8.59 -30.14 5.33
C ARG A 526 -9.14 -31.52 5.67
N GLY A 527 -10.16 -31.59 6.53
CA GLY A 527 -10.86 -32.84 6.89
C GLY A 527 -11.27 -33.64 5.65
N GLY A 528 -11.02 -34.94 5.67
CA GLY A 528 -11.25 -35.91 4.59
C GLY A 528 -10.18 -35.92 3.48
N CYS A 529 -9.10 -35.13 3.59
CA CYS A 529 -8.06 -35.06 2.56
C CYS A 529 -6.73 -35.74 2.94
N LYS A 530 -6.57 -36.25 4.16
CA LYS A 530 -5.32 -36.84 4.64
C LYS A 530 -4.75 -37.92 3.72
N SER A 531 -5.57 -38.85 3.25
CA SER A 531 -5.11 -39.97 2.41
C SER A 531 -4.50 -39.50 1.08
N VAL A 532 -5.13 -38.56 0.40
CA VAL A 532 -4.63 -38.05 -0.89
C VAL A 532 -3.33 -37.27 -0.76
N PHE A 533 -3.13 -36.55 0.35
CA PHE A 533 -1.83 -35.90 0.65
C PHE A 533 -0.75 -36.89 1.04
N GLN A 534 -1.09 -37.98 1.74
CA GLN A 534 -0.16 -39.06 2.08
C GLN A 534 0.34 -39.85 0.86
N GLU A 535 -0.46 -39.94 -0.20
CA GLU A 535 -0.09 -40.61 -1.46
C GLU A 535 0.79 -39.72 -2.38
N ASN A 536 0.93 -38.39 -2.08
CA ASN A 536 1.69 -37.49 -2.92
C ASN A 536 3.16 -37.43 -2.50
N GLU A 537 4.11 -37.57 -3.46
CA GLU A 537 5.56 -37.66 -3.23
C GLU A 537 6.19 -36.43 -2.56
N VAL A 538 5.62 -35.25 -2.67
CA VAL A 538 6.13 -34.02 -2.02
C VAL A 538 5.55 -33.87 -0.63
N TRP A 539 4.24 -34.04 -0.48
CA TRP A 539 3.54 -33.79 0.75
C TRP A 539 3.69 -34.91 1.79
N ASN A 540 4.02 -36.13 1.36
CA ASN A 540 4.29 -37.26 2.30
C ASN A 540 5.64 -37.14 3.02
N GLN A 541 6.49 -36.15 2.66
CA GLN A 541 7.79 -35.91 3.29
C GLN A 541 7.67 -35.23 4.66
N PHE A 542 6.51 -34.67 4.99
CA PHE A 542 6.27 -34.04 6.29
C PHE A 542 6.28 -35.08 7.41
N MET A 543 6.77 -34.66 8.61
CA MET A 543 6.90 -35.52 9.79
C MET A 543 5.56 -36.19 10.15
N ALA A 544 4.48 -35.44 10.08
CA ALA A 544 3.12 -35.92 10.37
C ALA A 544 2.09 -35.13 9.55
N ILE A 545 0.94 -35.77 9.25
CA ILE A 545 -0.19 -35.17 8.56
C ILE A 545 -1.43 -35.30 9.43
N PHE A 546 -1.99 -34.16 9.83
CA PHE A 546 -3.23 -34.05 10.60
C PHE A 546 -4.33 -33.36 9.78
N GLU A 547 -5.57 -33.66 10.14
CA GLU A 547 -6.73 -33.02 9.54
C GLU A 547 -7.24 -31.85 10.41
N VAL A 548 -7.67 -30.75 9.79
CA VAL A 548 -8.22 -29.59 10.45
C VAL A 548 -9.44 -29.05 9.70
N GLU A 549 -10.37 -28.42 10.43
CA GLU A 549 -11.49 -27.67 9.84
C GLU A 549 -11.25 -26.16 9.96
N PRO A 550 -11.21 -25.43 8.83
CA PRO A 550 -11.02 -23.99 8.85
C PRO A 550 -12.27 -23.26 9.31
N ILE A 551 -12.14 -22.41 10.31
CA ILE A 551 -13.22 -21.61 10.86
C ILE A 551 -12.93 -20.12 10.70
N LYS A 552 -13.93 -19.31 10.35
CA LYS A 552 -13.87 -17.86 10.31
C LYS A 552 -14.86 -17.25 11.30
N ILE A 553 -14.34 -16.41 12.20
CA ILE A 553 -15.17 -15.62 13.11
C ILE A 553 -15.64 -14.33 12.40
N GLY A 554 -16.86 -13.93 12.63
CA GLY A 554 -17.44 -12.72 12.05
C GLY A 554 -16.82 -11.44 12.62
N SER A 555 -17.13 -10.29 12.01
CA SER A 555 -16.61 -8.96 12.39
C SER A 555 -17.00 -8.51 13.80
N LYS A 556 -18.01 -9.12 14.41
CA LYS A 556 -18.45 -8.88 15.80
C LYS A 556 -17.92 -9.92 16.80
N GLY A 557 -16.97 -10.74 16.40
CA GLY A 557 -16.41 -11.79 17.27
C GLY A 557 -17.29 -13.01 17.42
N LEU A 558 -18.36 -13.14 16.65
CA LEU A 558 -19.32 -14.26 16.69
C LEU A 558 -19.47 -14.88 15.29
N SER A 559 -19.69 -16.20 15.24
CA SER A 559 -20.07 -16.92 14.02
C SER A 559 -20.92 -18.14 14.37
N THR A 560 -21.93 -18.45 13.56
CA THR A 560 -22.61 -19.75 13.62
C THR A 560 -21.87 -20.77 12.78
N PHE A 561 -21.87 -22.01 13.21
CA PHE A 561 -21.12 -23.08 12.53
C PHE A 561 -21.83 -24.42 12.74
N THR A 562 -21.77 -25.27 11.73
CA THR A 562 -22.13 -26.67 11.83
C THR A 562 -20.99 -27.48 11.24
N ASN A 563 -20.42 -28.36 12.05
CA ASN A 563 -19.25 -29.15 11.68
C ASN A 563 -19.63 -30.42 10.90
N PHE A 564 -18.84 -30.75 9.90
CA PHE A 564 -18.96 -32.00 9.14
C PHE A 564 -18.10 -33.12 9.73
N PHE A 565 -17.17 -32.80 10.60
CA PHE A 565 -16.21 -33.70 11.25
C PHE A 565 -16.27 -33.54 12.76
N ASN A 566 -15.76 -34.52 13.53
CA ASN A 566 -15.58 -34.33 14.95
C ASN A 566 -14.45 -33.32 15.21
N LEU A 567 -14.70 -32.29 16.00
CA LEU A 567 -13.78 -31.16 16.22
C LEU A 567 -13.31 -31.09 17.67
N ASP A 568 -12.02 -30.82 17.86
CA ASP A 568 -11.40 -30.60 19.16
C ASP A 568 -11.06 -29.11 19.39
N PHE A 569 -11.78 -28.47 20.32
CA PHE A 569 -11.57 -27.08 20.76
C PHE A 569 -10.71 -26.99 22.04
N THR A 570 -10.17 -28.12 22.56
CA THR A 570 -9.44 -28.14 23.85
C THR A 570 -8.13 -27.38 23.77
N SER A 571 -7.46 -27.43 22.63
CA SER A 571 -6.17 -26.77 22.38
C SER A 571 -6.27 -25.36 21.83
N ASN A 572 -7.49 -24.82 21.61
CA ASN A 572 -7.70 -23.51 21.03
C ASN A 572 -8.22 -22.54 22.08
N ASP A 573 -7.39 -21.64 22.56
CA ASP A 573 -7.74 -20.60 23.52
C ASP A 573 -8.43 -19.39 22.88
N ASP A 574 -8.23 -19.14 21.58
CA ASP A 574 -8.73 -17.97 20.87
C ASP A 574 -10.18 -18.14 20.44
N VAL A 575 -10.61 -19.35 20.07
CA VAL A 575 -11.99 -19.63 19.65
C VAL A 575 -12.66 -20.60 20.62
N LYS A 576 -13.79 -20.15 21.18
CA LYS A 576 -14.63 -20.94 22.07
C LYS A 576 -15.92 -21.35 21.34
N ALA A 577 -16.30 -22.61 21.49
CA ALA A 577 -17.53 -23.16 20.90
C ALA A 577 -18.63 -23.32 21.96
N TYR A 578 -19.86 -23.03 21.59
CA TYR A 578 -21.00 -23.07 22.47
C TYR A 578 -22.20 -23.76 21.82
N VAL A 579 -23.00 -24.44 22.63
CA VAL A 579 -24.35 -24.91 22.30
C VAL A 579 -25.36 -24.07 23.08
N ALA A 580 -26.55 -23.86 22.51
CA ALA A 580 -27.62 -23.14 23.18
C ALA A 580 -28.45 -24.12 24.03
N THR A 581 -28.49 -23.91 25.35
CA THR A 581 -29.11 -24.82 26.32
C THR A 581 -30.37 -24.27 26.97
N GLY A 582 -30.72 -23.01 26.72
CA GLY A 582 -31.95 -22.44 27.24
C GLY A 582 -32.18 -21.01 26.74
N TYR A 583 -33.42 -20.53 27.01
CA TYR A 583 -33.85 -19.19 26.65
C TYR A 583 -34.77 -18.62 27.74
N ASP A 584 -34.51 -17.40 28.14
CA ASP A 584 -35.28 -16.63 29.11
C ASP A 584 -36.12 -15.60 28.34
N TYR A 585 -37.44 -15.82 28.30
CA TYR A 585 -38.40 -14.96 27.61
C TYR A 585 -38.54 -13.58 28.29
N ASP A 586 -38.39 -13.53 29.63
CA ASP A 586 -38.56 -12.29 30.40
C ASP A 586 -37.44 -11.30 30.11
N ASN A 587 -36.23 -11.84 29.96
CA ASN A 587 -35.02 -11.04 29.74
C ASN A 587 -34.52 -11.12 28.29
N ASN A 588 -35.21 -11.82 27.40
CA ASN A 588 -34.82 -12.04 26.01
C ASN A 588 -33.37 -12.56 25.91
N THR A 589 -33.05 -13.60 26.66
CA THR A 589 -31.66 -14.03 26.89
C THR A 589 -31.50 -15.52 26.55
N ILE A 590 -30.42 -15.84 25.76
CA ILE A 590 -30.00 -17.21 25.44
C ILE A 590 -28.94 -17.66 26.43
N TRP A 591 -29.10 -18.85 27.02
CA TRP A 591 -28.05 -19.49 27.81
C TRP A 591 -27.24 -20.41 26.97
N LEU A 592 -25.89 -20.24 27.04
CA LEU A 592 -24.91 -20.95 26.25
C LEU A 592 -23.99 -21.80 27.12
N THR A 593 -23.79 -23.05 26.74
CA THR A 593 -22.83 -23.96 27.40
C THR A 593 -21.63 -24.13 26.52
N ARG A 594 -20.44 -23.88 27.07
CA ARG A 594 -19.16 -24.08 26.36
C ARG A 594 -18.92 -25.57 26.13
N VAL A 595 -18.53 -25.90 24.89
CA VAL A 595 -18.12 -27.27 24.53
C VAL A 595 -16.63 -27.27 24.13
N LYS A 596 -15.92 -28.32 24.51
CA LYS A 596 -14.49 -28.48 24.21
C LYS A 596 -14.27 -29.41 23.03
N ASP A 597 -15.14 -30.39 22.84
CA ASP A 597 -15.18 -31.28 21.70
C ASP A 597 -16.61 -31.27 21.13
N ALA A 598 -16.73 -31.31 19.82
CA ALA A 598 -18.00 -31.27 19.15
C ALA A 598 -18.10 -32.40 18.12
N PRO A 599 -19.01 -33.35 18.30
CA PRO A 599 -19.31 -34.38 17.31
C PRO A 599 -19.68 -33.78 15.95
N SER A 600 -19.49 -34.54 14.87
CA SER A 600 -19.98 -34.15 13.56
C SER A 600 -21.46 -33.82 13.60
N THR A 601 -21.89 -32.88 12.78
CA THR A 601 -23.26 -32.37 12.72
C THR A 601 -23.74 -31.55 13.94
N THR A 602 -22.86 -31.26 14.91
CA THR A 602 -23.21 -30.36 16.01
C THR A 602 -23.32 -28.91 15.51
N ALA A 603 -24.45 -28.28 15.76
CA ALA A 603 -24.67 -26.87 15.49
C ALA A 603 -24.09 -26.02 16.63
N LEU A 604 -23.25 -25.05 16.33
CA LEU A 604 -22.46 -24.30 17.28
C LEU A 604 -22.62 -22.78 17.10
N LEU A 605 -22.50 -22.02 18.19
CA LEU A 605 -22.09 -20.63 18.18
C LEU A 605 -20.61 -20.57 18.54
N LEU A 606 -19.82 -19.92 17.70
CA LEU A 606 -18.40 -19.71 17.91
C LEU A 606 -18.12 -18.25 18.33
N LYS A 607 -17.28 -18.07 19.33
CA LYS A 607 -16.80 -16.78 19.83
C LYS A 607 -15.30 -16.72 19.78
N GLY A 608 -14.74 -15.63 19.25
CA GLY A 608 -13.31 -15.39 19.17
C GLY A 608 -13.02 -13.95 18.77
N PRO A 609 -11.76 -13.61 18.51
CA PRO A 609 -11.38 -12.30 18.00
C PRO A 609 -12.11 -11.96 16.71
N SER A 610 -12.48 -10.70 16.53
CA SER A 610 -13.20 -10.23 15.32
C SER A 610 -12.39 -10.55 14.05
N ASN A 611 -13.06 -11.15 13.07
CA ASN A 611 -12.47 -11.59 11.80
C ASN A 611 -11.35 -12.64 11.90
N ALA A 612 -11.16 -13.25 13.06
CA ALA A 612 -10.17 -14.31 13.22
C ALA A 612 -10.45 -15.49 12.29
N LYS A 613 -9.38 -16.06 11.75
CA LYS A 613 -9.38 -17.33 11.03
C LYS A 613 -8.63 -18.34 11.89
N CYS A 614 -9.24 -19.46 12.18
CA CYS A 614 -8.67 -20.51 13.02
C CYS A 614 -8.85 -21.87 12.35
N GLU A 615 -7.90 -22.78 12.58
CA GLU A 615 -7.99 -24.18 12.17
C GLU A 615 -8.23 -25.01 13.42
N ILE A 616 -9.34 -25.71 13.46
CA ILE A 616 -9.70 -26.57 14.58
C ILE A 616 -9.35 -28.02 14.23
N PRO A 617 -8.58 -28.73 15.06
CA PRO A 617 -8.24 -30.13 14.84
C PRO A 617 -9.46 -31.02 14.63
N VAL A 618 -9.41 -31.87 13.61
CA VAL A 618 -10.36 -32.96 13.40
C VAL A 618 -9.88 -34.17 14.17
N GLN A 619 -10.75 -34.77 14.98
CA GLN A 619 -10.47 -35.97 15.72
C GLN A 619 -11.20 -37.18 15.12
N GLU A 620 -10.67 -38.41 15.34
CA GLU A 620 -11.23 -39.63 14.75
C GLU A 620 -12.61 -39.98 15.32
N ALA A 621 -12.86 -39.72 16.60
CA ALA A 621 -14.11 -39.95 17.26
C ALA A 621 -14.38 -38.90 18.33
N SER A 622 -15.62 -38.46 18.46
CA SER A 622 -16.12 -37.73 19.61
C SER A 622 -17.26 -38.54 20.22
N GLY A 623 -17.15 -38.80 21.52
CA GLY A 623 -18.19 -39.50 22.29
C GLY A 623 -19.24 -38.52 22.86
N SER A 624 -19.17 -37.23 22.57
CA SER A 624 -20.03 -36.25 23.20
C SER A 624 -21.34 -36.07 22.47
N TYR A 625 -22.42 -35.92 23.24
CA TYR A 625 -23.77 -35.56 22.76
C TYR A 625 -24.29 -34.35 23.51
N PHE A 626 -24.90 -33.41 22.78
CA PHE A 626 -25.43 -32.17 23.34
C PHE A 626 -26.90 -32.01 23.00
N VAL A 627 -27.73 -31.65 23.99
CA VAL A 627 -29.05 -31.08 23.73
C VAL A 627 -28.82 -29.62 23.36
N ASN A 628 -29.35 -29.22 22.21
CA ASN A 628 -28.98 -27.98 21.60
C ASN A 628 -30.14 -27.31 20.88
N MET A 629 -30.40 -26.03 21.18
CA MET A 629 -31.41 -25.22 20.49
C MET A 629 -30.91 -24.72 19.14
N PHE A 630 -29.61 -24.79 18.85
CA PHE A 630 -29.09 -24.54 17.51
C PHE A 630 -29.42 -25.72 16.58
N LYS A 631 -29.78 -25.38 15.36
CA LYS A 631 -29.92 -26.32 14.24
C LYS A 631 -28.94 -26.00 13.16
N GLY A 632 -28.35 -26.99 12.54
CA GLY A 632 -27.33 -26.85 11.54
C GLY A 632 -27.80 -27.14 10.13
N ASN A 633 -27.27 -26.37 9.16
CA ASN A 633 -27.32 -26.75 7.76
C ASN A 633 -26.17 -27.70 7.45
N ASN A 634 -26.43 -28.99 7.51
CA ASN A 634 -25.46 -30.07 7.25
C ASN A 634 -25.38 -30.44 5.76
N THR A 635 -25.97 -29.66 4.87
CA THR A 635 -25.92 -29.89 3.43
C THR A 635 -24.78 -29.11 2.79
N SER A 636 -24.42 -29.46 1.56
CA SER A 636 -23.44 -28.71 0.77
C SER A 636 -24.00 -27.46 0.09
N GLU A 637 -25.30 -27.18 0.26
CA GLU A 637 -26.04 -26.09 -0.39
C GLU A 637 -26.67 -25.16 0.65
N THR A 638 -27.00 -23.95 0.24
CA THR A 638 -27.77 -23.01 1.07
C THR A 638 -29.17 -23.57 1.29
N MET A 639 -29.58 -23.62 2.55
CA MET A 639 -30.94 -24.06 2.96
C MET A 639 -31.80 -22.83 3.27
N THR A 640 -33.05 -22.85 2.85
CA THR A 640 -34.04 -21.83 3.25
C THR A 640 -34.78 -22.32 4.47
N ILE A 641 -34.91 -21.49 5.49
CA ILE A 641 -35.72 -21.71 6.69
C ILE A 641 -36.87 -20.72 6.70
N ASP A 642 -38.05 -21.17 7.15
CA ASP A 642 -39.23 -20.35 7.31
C ASP A 642 -39.26 -19.67 8.68
N GLU A 643 -40.24 -18.79 8.94
CA GLU A 643 -40.45 -18.11 10.21
C GLU A 643 -40.55 -19.11 11.38
N THR A 644 -41.26 -20.19 11.19
CA THR A 644 -41.50 -21.21 12.20
C THR A 644 -41.25 -22.62 11.65
N ASP A 645 -40.93 -23.54 12.56
CA ASP A 645 -40.82 -24.97 12.30
C ASP A 645 -41.63 -25.68 13.42
N GLY A 646 -42.87 -26.02 13.12
CA GLY A 646 -43.79 -26.49 14.12
C GLY A 646 -44.12 -25.43 15.21
N GLU A 647 -43.85 -25.77 16.47
CA GLU A 647 -44.04 -24.85 17.60
C GLU A 647 -42.78 -24.00 17.90
N MET A 648 -41.81 -23.98 17.01
CA MET A 648 -40.54 -23.29 17.19
C MET A 648 -40.44 -22.10 16.24
N THR A 649 -40.01 -20.95 16.76
CA THR A 649 -39.65 -19.76 15.97
C THR A 649 -38.17 -19.82 15.61
N ASN A 650 -37.84 -19.54 14.35
CA ASN A 650 -36.48 -19.58 13.82
C ASN A 650 -35.83 -18.22 13.88
N TYR A 651 -34.55 -18.19 14.31
CA TYR A 651 -33.72 -17.00 14.38
C TYR A 651 -32.37 -17.25 13.70
N TYR A 652 -31.86 -16.26 12.99
CA TYR A 652 -30.56 -16.34 12.33
C TYR A 652 -29.59 -15.24 12.81
N LEU A 653 -28.29 -15.52 12.81
CA LEU A 653 -27.27 -14.56 13.26
C LEU A 653 -26.92 -13.57 12.14
N LYS A 654 -27.13 -12.28 12.39
CA LYS A 654 -26.74 -11.21 11.48
C LYS A 654 -26.08 -10.09 12.29
N ASN A 655 -24.88 -9.67 11.87
CA ASN A 655 -24.12 -8.60 12.53
C ASN A 655 -23.90 -8.79 14.06
N GLY A 656 -23.87 -10.04 14.53
CA GLY A 656 -23.67 -10.37 15.95
C GLY A 656 -24.97 -10.42 16.77
N GLU A 657 -26.14 -10.30 16.14
CA GLU A 657 -27.44 -10.38 16.76
C GLU A 657 -28.29 -11.51 16.15
N TYR A 658 -29.12 -12.17 16.96
CA TYR A 658 -30.10 -13.12 16.45
C TYR A 658 -31.40 -12.41 16.12
N LEU A 659 -31.78 -12.44 14.84
CA LEU A 659 -32.99 -11.87 14.30
C LEU A 659 -34.01 -12.98 14.02
N SER A 660 -35.28 -12.75 14.35
CA SER A 660 -36.37 -13.67 13.94
C SER A 660 -36.50 -13.68 12.42
N VAL A 661 -36.87 -14.82 11.88
CA VAL A 661 -37.19 -14.95 10.45
C VAL A 661 -38.61 -14.45 10.27
N SER A 662 -38.85 -13.43 9.45
CA SER A 662 -40.17 -12.83 9.23
C SER A 662 -41.00 -13.54 8.16
N THR A 663 -40.35 -14.15 7.16
CA THR A 663 -41.00 -14.98 6.13
C THR A 663 -40.13 -16.17 5.79
N SER A 664 -38.90 -15.91 5.33
CA SER A 664 -37.87 -16.94 5.10
C SER A 664 -36.46 -16.32 5.21
N ALA A 665 -35.50 -17.13 5.55
CA ALA A 665 -34.08 -16.76 5.58
C ALA A 665 -33.19 -17.87 4.99
N ASN A 666 -32.09 -17.49 4.38
CA ASN A 666 -31.11 -18.42 3.82
C ASN A 666 -29.99 -18.71 4.83
N ILE A 667 -29.76 -19.99 5.09
CA ILE A 667 -28.68 -20.48 5.93
C ILE A 667 -27.68 -21.20 5.04
N ASP A 668 -26.50 -20.64 4.91
CA ASP A 668 -25.43 -21.23 4.08
C ASP A 668 -24.98 -22.58 4.62
N ALA A 669 -24.40 -23.40 3.75
CA ALA A 669 -23.78 -24.66 4.12
C ALA A 669 -22.80 -24.49 5.30
N GLY A 670 -22.84 -25.38 6.27
CA GLY A 670 -21.96 -25.32 7.45
C GLY A 670 -22.31 -24.20 8.45
N LYS A 671 -23.48 -23.53 8.32
CA LYS A 671 -23.97 -22.53 9.28
C LYS A 671 -25.09 -23.09 10.13
N SER A 672 -25.34 -22.46 11.27
CA SER A 672 -26.46 -22.85 12.16
C SER A 672 -27.39 -21.65 12.42
N TYR A 673 -28.61 -21.97 12.81
CA TYR A 673 -29.64 -21.05 13.24
C TYR A 673 -30.21 -21.49 14.60
N LEU A 674 -30.92 -20.62 15.29
CA LEU A 674 -31.44 -20.87 16.61
C LEU A 674 -32.96 -21.14 16.52
N GLN A 675 -33.46 -22.15 17.25
CA GLN A 675 -34.87 -22.42 17.42
C GLN A 675 -35.31 -22.18 18.85
N ILE A 676 -36.34 -21.36 19.06
CA ILE A 676 -36.94 -21.07 20.36
C ILE A 676 -38.43 -21.42 20.27
N PRO A 677 -39.04 -22.05 21.30
CA PRO A 677 -40.49 -22.28 21.31
C PRO A 677 -41.25 -20.96 21.07
N THR A 678 -42.21 -21.00 20.17
CA THR A 678 -43.02 -19.82 19.78
C THR A 678 -43.83 -19.25 20.95
N THR A 679 -44.31 -20.14 21.83
CA THR A 679 -45.07 -19.79 23.02
C THR A 679 -44.19 -19.96 24.26
N PRO A 680 -44.00 -18.93 25.09
CA PRO A 680 -43.37 -19.13 26.39
C PRO A 680 -44.15 -20.15 27.21
N PRO A 681 -43.45 -20.94 28.04
CA PRO A 681 -44.15 -21.78 29.03
C PRO A 681 -45.12 -20.93 29.86
N ALA A 682 -46.35 -21.43 30.03
CA ALA A 682 -47.33 -20.70 30.84
C ALA A 682 -46.86 -20.62 32.30
N ALA A 683 -46.77 -19.40 32.82
CA ALA A 683 -46.43 -19.17 34.22
C ALA A 683 -47.43 -19.87 35.17
N LYS A 684 -46.88 -20.60 36.12
CA LYS A 684 -47.69 -21.29 37.15
C LYS A 684 -47.17 -20.91 38.53
N LEU A 685 -47.74 -19.82 39.06
CA LEU A 685 -47.53 -19.41 40.43
C LEU A 685 -48.16 -20.40 41.42
N GLY A 686 -47.45 -20.72 42.46
CA GLY A 686 -47.90 -21.54 43.56
C GLY A 686 -47.35 -21.07 44.91
N THR A 687 -47.51 -21.84 45.90
CA THR A 687 -46.88 -21.65 47.22
C THR A 687 -45.44 -22.19 47.16
N THR A 688 -44.58 -21.71 48.08
CA THR A 688 -43.23 -22.23 48.28
C THR A 688 -43.23 -23.78 48.31
N GLN A 689 -42.35 -24.39 47.48
CA GLN A 689 -42.23 -25.86 47.40
C GLN A 689 -41.15 -26.41 48.34
N THR A 690 -41.49 -27.44 49.12
CA THR A 690 -40.48 -28.16 49.92
C THR A 690 -39.85 -29.25 49.05
N LEU A 691 -38.52 -29.19 48.90
CA LEU A 691 -37.74 -30.23 48.17
C LEU A 691 -36.79 -30.90 49.15
N THR A 692 -36.84 -32.24 49.21
CA THR A 692 -36.02 -33.08 50.09
C THR A 692 -34.99 -33.90 49.31
N MET A 693 -33.74 -33.86 49.76
CA MET A 693 -32.66 -34.65 49.25
C MET A 693 -32.64 -36.04 49.82
N ASN A 694 -32.08 -36.97 49.12
CA ASN A 694 -31.83 -38.30 49.64
C ASN A 694 -30.59 -38.30 50.58
N PRO A 695 -30.26 -39.43 51.28
CA PRO A 695 -29.10 -39.54 52.17
C PRO A 695 -27.75 -39.28 51.53
N TYR A 696 -27.69 -39.10 50.22
CA TYR A 696 -26.46 -38.81 49.45
C TYR A 696 -26.47 -37.36 48.97
N GLY A 697 -27.45 -36.55 49.33
CA GLY A 697 -27.54 -35.14 48.90
C GLY A 697 -28.11 -34.94 47.45
N PHE A 698 -28.78 -35.93 46.87
CA PHE A 698 -29.30 -35.86 45.49
C PHE A 698 -30.84 -36.01 45.47
N ALA A 699 -31.46 -35.33 44.52
CA ALA A 699 -32.90 -35.56 44.20
C ALA A 699 -33.17 -35.25 42.73
N THR A 700 -34.21 -35.82 42.13
CA THR A 700 -34.78 -35.33 40.88
C THR A 700 -36.03 -34.54 41.16
N CYS A 701 -36.32 -33.52 40.40
CA CYS A 701 -37.47 -32.68 40.51
C CYS A 701 -38.07 -32.41 39.12
N CYS A 702 -39.38 -32.42 39.06
CA CYS A 702 -40.17 -31.86 37.96
C CYS A 702 -41.43 -31.22 38.60
N SER A 703 -41.30 -29.92 38.88
CA SER A 703 -42.36 -29.18 39.62
C SER A 703 -43.52 -28.86 38.69
N SER A 704 -44.75 -28.89 39.26
CA SER A 704 -45.92 -28.32 38.58
C SER A 704 -46.07 -26.79 38.73
N GLN A 705 -45.13 -26.16 39.41
CA GLN A 705 -45.01 -24.72 39.65
C GLN A 705 -43.68 -24.21 39.18
N ASP A 706 -43.60 -22.91 38.83
CA ASP A 706 -42.38 -22.21 38.56
C ASP A 706 -41.56 -22.12 39.85
N LEU A 707 -40.24 -22.27 39.75
CA LEU A 707 -39.34 -22.29 40.91
C LEU A 707 -38.13 -21.37 40.72
N ASP A 708 -37.80 -20.62 41.79
CA ASP A 708 -36.55 -19.82 41.84
C ASP A 708 -35.58 -20.39 42.86
N PHE A 709 -34.42 -20.82 42.38
CA PHE A 709 -33.34 -21.38 43.15
C PHE A 709 -32.21 -20.35 43.41
N SER A 710 -32.41 -19.09 43.03
CA SER A 710 -31.36 -18.03 43.08
C SER A 710 -30.84 -17.79 44.49
N ASP A 711 -31.72 -17.78 45.46
CA ASP A 711 -31.42 -17.43 46.87
C ASP A 711 -31.66 -18.58 47.84
N VAL A 712 -31.60 -19.82 47.38
CA VAL A 712 -31.75 -21.03 48.24
C VAL A 712 -30.35 -21.53 48.60
N ASP A 713 -29.92 -21.20 49.84
CA ASP A 713 -28.62 -21.64 50.35
C ASP A 713 -28.50 -23.17 50.42
N GLY A 714 -27.36 -23.70 49.97
CA GLY A 714 -27.01 -25.11 50.01
C GLY A 714 -27.71 -25.97 48.96
N LEU A 715 -28.66 -25.45 48.16
CA LEU A 715 -29.31 -26.20 47.10
C LEU A 715 -28.97 -25.71 45.71
N LYS A 716 -28.56 -26.63 44.82
CA LYS A 716 -28.29 -26.34 43.42
C LYS A 716 -29.17 -27.17 42.51
N ALA A 717 -29.72 -26.57 41.47
CA ALA A 717 -30.53 -27.21 40.48
C ALA A 717 -29.80 -27.27 39.14
N TYR A 718 -29.91 -28.40 38.42
CA TYR A 718 -29.22 -28.65 37.17
C TYR A 718 -30.14 -29.25 36.10
N ALA A 719 -29.95 -28.80 34.86
CA ALA A 719 -30.46 -29.44 33.66
C ALA A 719 -29.35 -30.28 33.02
N ALA A 720 -29.69 -31.43 32.46
CA ALA A 720 -28.74 -32.28 31.74
C ALA A 720 -28.61 -31.81 30.29
N THR A 721 -27.46 -31.27 29.95
CA THR A 721 -27.23 -30.60 28.67
C THR A 721 -26.31 -31.34 27.72
N GLY A 722 -25.64 -32.40 28.15
CA GLY A 722 -24.80 -33.24 27.32
C GLY A 722 -24.38 -34.53 27.94
N TYR A 723 -23.81 -35.41 27.13
CA TYR A 723 -23.33 -36.75 27.50
C TYR A 723 -22.09 -37.07 26.67
N ASP A 724 -21.11 -37.69 27.33
CA ASP A 724 -19.89 -38.18 26.71
C ASP A 724 -19.90 -39.73 26.71
N ASP A 725 -20.03 -40.33 25.56
CA ASP A 725 -20.05 -41.77 25.33
C ASP A 725 -18.80 -42.48 25.83
N ALA A 726 -17.66 -41.89 25.56
CA ALA A 726 -16.36 -42.56 25.80
C ALA A 726 -16.09 -42.69 27.30
N THR A 727 -16.56 -41.75 28.10
CA THR A 727 -16.32 -41.68 29.55
C THR A 727 -17.58 -41.98 30.38
N GLY A 728 -18.77 -42.05 29.77
CA GLY A 728 -20.04 -42.22 30.51
C GLY A 728 -20.42 -41.01 31.36
N VAL A 729 -19.91 -39.81 31.03
CA VAL A 729 -20.10 -38.59 31.80
C VAL A 729 -21.28 -37.78 31.28
N ILE A 730 -22.17 -37.35 32.16
CA ILE A 730 -23.24 -36.39 31.87
C ILE A 730 -22.80 -34.99 32.26
N TRP A 731 -23.04 -34.05 31.40
CA TRP A 731 -22.84 -32.64 31.70
C TRP A 731 -24.15 -32.02 32.21
N LEU A 732 -24.05 -31.42 33.39
CA LEU A 732 -25.12 -30.82 34.12
C LEU A 732 -24.88 -29.31 34.23
N THR A 733 -25.73 -28.53 33.60
CA THR A 733 -25.68 -27.08 33.65
C THR A 733 -26.54 -26.53 34.76
N ARG A 734 -26.01 -25.67 35.65
CA ARG A 734 -26.73 -25.06 36.76
C ARG A 734 -27.84 -24.14 36.23
N VAL A 735 -28.98 -24.26 36.80
CA VAL A 735 -30.15 -23.39 36.54
C VAL A 735 -30.60 -22.67 37.81
N LYS A 736 -31.04 -21.43 37.72
CA LYS A 736 -31.46 -20.61 38.88
C LYS A 736 -32.97 -20.43 38.94
N ARG A 737 -33.61 -20.18 37.81
CA ARG A 737 -35.05 -19.99 37.69
C ARG A 737 -35.60 -20.91 36.60
N VAL A 738 -36.65 -21.62 36.88
CA VAL A 738 -37.23 -22.60 35.96
C VAL A 738 -38.75 -22.56 35.93
N SER A 739 -39.32 -22.66 34.74
CA SER A 739 -40.76 -22.79 34.54
C SER A 739 -41.27 -24.15 34.95
N ALA A 740 -42.56 -24.22 35.32
CA ALA A 740 -43.24 -25.46 35.64
C ALA A 740 -43.05 -26.51 34.56
N GLY A 741 -42.85 -27.73 34.98
CA GLY A 741 -42.63 -28.85 34.06
C GLY A 741 -41.16 -29.04 33.64
N THR A 742 -40.23 -28.16 34.02
CA THR A 742 -38.80 -28.33 33.77
C THR A 742 -38.21 -29.46 34.64
N PRO A 743 -37.72 -30.56 34.05
CA PRO A 743 -37.09 -31.65 34.81
C PRO A 743 -35.70 -31.30 35.27
N LEU A 744 -35.34 -31.55 36.52
CA LEU A 744 -34.06 -31.13 37.13
C LEU A 744 -33.43 -32.28 37.92
N LEU A 745 -32.12 -32.24 38.01
CA LEU A 745 -31.35 -32.88 39.05
C LEU A 745 -30.99 -31.85 40.12
N LEU A 746 -31.21 -32.20 41.37
CA LEU A 746 -30.95 -31.33 42.52
C LEU A 746 -29.76 -31.90 43.33
N ILE A 747 -28.92 -31.00 43.80
CA ILE A 747 -27.78 -31.35 44.66
C ILE A 747 -27.82 -30.44 45.89
N GLY A 748 -27.76 -31.02 47.06
CA GLY A 748 -27.84 -30.31 48.34
C GLY A 748 -27.25 -31.16 49.47
N ASP A 749 -27.48 -30.72 50.75
CA ASP A 749 -27.03 -31.51 51.87
C ASP A 749 -27.76 -32.86 51.98
N ALA A 750 -27.05 -33.90 52.47
CA ALA A 750 -27.64 -35.23 52.69
C ALA A 750 -28.84 -35.11 53.66
N ASP A 751 -30.00 -35.72 53.28
CA ASP A 751 -31.28 -35.60 53.96
C ASP A 751 -31.79 -34.16 54.18
N GLY A 752 -31.17 -33.18 53.48
CA GLY A 752 -31.56 -31.78 53.53
C GLY A 752 -32.98 -31.55 53.03
N SER A 753 -33.63 -30.58 53.60
CA SER A 753 -34.98 -30.17 53.23
C SER A 753 -35.00 -28.66 52.95
N TYR A 754 -35.38 -28.27 51.74
CA TYR A 754 -35.23 -26.89 51.26
C TYR A 754 -36.59 -26.31 50.87
N LEU A 755 -36.85 -25.08 51.26
CA LEU A 755 -38.00 -24.31 50.80
C LEU A 755 -37.59 -23.50 49.57
N VAL A 756 -38.21 -23.80 48.44
CA VAL A 756 -37.91 -23.13 47.17
C VAL A 756 -39.08 -22.21 46.83
N PRO A 757 -38.87 -20.90 46.69
CA PRO A 757 -39.91 -19.96 46.30
C PRO A 757 -40.52 -20.32 44.93
N SER A 758 -41.78 -20.08 44.76
CA SER A 758 -42.46 -20.10 43.47
C SER A 758 -42.64 -18.66 42.99
N GLU A 759 -41.99 -18.32 41.90
CA GLU A 759 -42.07 -17.02 41.23
C GLU A 759 -42.48 -17.21 39.78
N GLU A 760 -43.05 -16.18 39.18
CA GLU A 760 -43.40 -16.20 37.75
C GLU A 760 -42.12 -16.30 36.90
N VAL A 761 -41.96 -17.36 36.12
CA VAL A 761 -40.80 -17.63 35.31
C VAL A 761 -41.23 -18.10 33.93
N HIS A 762 -40.65 -17.44 32.92
CA HIS A 762 -40.80 -17.81 31.52
C HIS A 762 -39.44 -18.21 30.94
N SER A 763 -38.98 -19.43 31.26
CA SER A 763 -37.71 -19.95 30.78
C SER A 763 -37.86 -21.34 30.16
N TYR A 764 -37.11 -21.60 29.11
CA TYR A 764 -37.03 -22.89 28.45
C TYR A 764 -35.59 -23.41 28.52
N TYR A 765 -35.45 -24.68 28.89
CA TYR A 765 -34.17 -25.38 28.89
C TYR A 765 -34.21 -26.56 27.95
N ALA A 766 -33.27 -26.64 27.01
CA ALA A 766 -33.05 -27.85 26.27
C ALA A 766 -32.43 -28.90 27.24
N ASN A 767 -33.09 -30.02 27.47
CA ASN A 767 -32.76 -30.89 28.58
C ASN A 767 -32.94 -32.37 28.25
N MET A 768 -31.98 -33.17 28.58
CA MET A 768 -32.03 -34.63 28.43
C MET A 768 -32.85 -35.30 29.57
N LEU A 769 -33.12 -34.60 30.66
CA LEU A 769 -34.03 -35.07 31.69
C LEU A 769 -35.48 -35.00 31.20
N LYS A 770 -36.24 -36.00 31.57
CA LYS A 770 -37.73 -36.06 31.37
C LYS A 770 -38.41 -36.07 32.70
N GLY A 771 -39.50 -35.36 32.82
CA GLY A 771 -40.24 -35.20 34.06
C GLY A 771 -41.59 -35.83 34.06
N ASN A 772 -42.00 -36.34 35.23
CA ASN A 772 -43.37 -36.74 35.46
C ASN A 772 -44.14 -35.62 36.19
N THR A 773 -44.86 -34.79 35.46
CA THR A 773 -45.75 -33.73 35.94
C THR A 773 -47.22 -34.19 36.05
N GLY A 774 -47.51 -35.48 35.76
CA GLY A 774 -48.84 -36.04 35.78
C GLY A 774 -49.41 -36.16 37.20
N SER A 775 -50.56 -36.70 37.31
CA SER A 775 -51.33 -36.93 38.59
C SER A 775 -51.02 -38.30 39.22
N SER A 776 -50.21 -39.15 38.54
CA SER A 776 -49.86 -40.51 38.99
C SER A 776 -48.46 -40.91 38.64
N THR A 777 -47.90 -41.90 39.33
CA THR A 777 -46.67 -42.54 38.99
C THR A 777 -46.71 -43.09 37.57
N ILE A 778 -45.64 -42.85 36.78
CA ILE A 778 -45.46 -43.44 35.45
C ILE A 778 -44.44 -44.55 35.52
N THR A 779 -44.63 -45.60 34.77
CA THR A 779 -43.62 -46.67 34.59
C THR A 779 -42.87 -46.42 33.28
N ILE A 780 -41.57 -46.36 33.36
CA ILE A 780 -40.70 -46.21 32.19
C ILE A 780 -40.04 -47.54 31.87
N ASN A 781 -39.88 -47.80 30.58
CA ASN A 781 -39.18 -49.02 30.04
C ASN A 781 -37.72 -48.74 29.86
N PRO A 782 -36.86 -49.80 29.60
CA PRO A 782 -35.45 -49.60 29.32
C PRO A 782 -35.16 -48.64 28.20
N THR A 783 -36.00 -48.61 27.18
CA THR A 783 -35.89 -47.74 26.03
C THR A 783 -37.23 -47.04 25.67
N ASP A 784 -37.16 -45.87 25.07
CA ASP A 784 -38.25 -45.16 24.51
C ASP A 784 -37.83 -44.70 23.09
N GLY A 785 -38.31 -45.44 22.09
CA GLY A 785 -37.80 -45.30 20.73
C GLY A 785 -36.26 -45.62 20.66
N ASP A 786 -35.52 -44.65 20.11
CA ASP A 786 -34.06 -44.71 20.00
C ASP A 786 -33.35 -44.18 21.26
N MET A 787 -34.04 -43.99 22.38
CA MET A 787 -33.51 -43.45 23.63
C MET A 787 -33.41 -44.51 24.71
N THR A 788 -32.32 -44.57 25.47
CA THR A 788 -32.13 -45.42 26.66
C THR A 788 -32.44 -44.61 27.90
N ASN A 789 -33.24 -45.20 28.85
CA ASN A 789 -33.68 -44.54 30.04
C ASN A 789 -32.80 -44.87 31.25
N TYR A 790 -32.53 -43.91 32.09
CA TYR A 790 -31.83 -43.98 33.37
C TYR A 790 -32.65 -43.33 34.47
N TYR A 791 -32.54 -43.85 35.69
CA TYR A 791 -33.19 -43.26 36.86
C TYR A 791 -32.16 -43.07 37.99
N LEU A 792 -32.44 -42.09 38.87
CA LEU A 792 -31.56 -41.81 40.01
C LEU A 792 -31.85 -42.77 41.14
N LYS A 793 -30.78 -43.44 41.60
CA LYS A 793 -30.83 -44.28 42.81
C LYS A 793 -29.61 -43.98 43.68
N GLY A 794 -29.86 -43.43 44.87
CA GLY A 794 -28.72 -42.87 45.64
C GLY A 794 -28.13 -41.64 44.96
N ASN A 795 -26.81 -41.73 44.70
CA ASN A 795 -26.04 -40.72 43.98
C ASN A 795 -25.66 -41.15 42.55
N GLU A 796 -26.28 -42.20 42.04
CA GLU A 796 -25.98 -42.79 40.73
C GLU A 796 -27.21 -42.78 39.81
N LEU A 797 -26.95 -42.50 38.53
CA LEU A 797 -27.97 -42.70 37.46
C LEU A 797 -27.79 -44.11 36.89
N LEU A 798 -28.73 -45.00 37.21
CA LEU A 798 -28.72 -46.38 36.80
C LEU A 798 -29.61 -46.59 35.55
N LYS A 799 -29.10 -47.36 34.62
CA LYS A 799 -29.87 -47.85 33.45
C LYS A 799 -31.10 -48.63 33.89
N VAL A 800 -32.22 -48.39 33.23
CA VAL A 800 -33.46 -49.16 33.44
C VAL A 800 -33.32 -50.53 32.78
N ASN A 801 -33.26 -51.61 33.60
CA ASN A 801 -33.07 -52.98 33.15
C ASN A 801 -34.35 -53.83 33.25
N GLY A 802 -35.46 -53.31 32.88
CA GLY A 802 -36.77 -53.90 32.93
C GLY A 802 -37.80 -52.80 32.90
N SER A 803 -38.27 -52.40 34.06
CA SER A 803 -39.07 -51.19 34.18
C SER A 803 -38.76 -50.46 35.48
N ALA A 804 -38.95 -49.14 35.50
CA ALA A 804 -38.79 -48.28 36.68
C ALA A 804 -39.97 -47.33 36.85
N ASP A 805 -40.41 -47.13 38.10
CA ASP A 805 -41.52 -46.26 38.42
C ASP A 805 -41.01 -44.88 38.78
N ILE A 806 -41.45 -43.87 38.03
CA ILE A 806 -41.16 -42.48 38.27
C ILE A 806 -42.36 -41.79 38.90
N ARG A 807 -42.20 -41.39 40.15
CA ARG A 807 -43.27 -40.72 40.92
C ARG A 807 -43.58 -39.34 40.39
N VAL A 808 -44.74 -38.80 40.66
CA VAL A 808 -45.10 -37.41 40.35
C VAL A 808 -44.05 -36.45 40.92
N GLY A 809 -43.67 -35.46 40.17
CA GLY A 809 -42.64 -34.49 40.55
C GLY A 809 -41.20 -34.97 40.48
N LYS A 810 -40.94 -36.15 39.90
CA LYS A 810 -39.57 -36.69 39.69
C LYS A 810 -39.21 -36.70 38.24
N ALA A 811 -37.94 -36.77 37.94
CA ALA A 811 -37.37 -36.83 36.61
C ALA A 811 -36.53 -38.08 36.37
N TYR A 812 -36.36 -38.45 35.14
CA TYR A 812 -35.44 -39.49 34.66
C TYR A 812 -34.67 -38.98 33.45
N LEU A 813 -33.56 -39.62 33.10
CA LEU A 813 -32.67 -39.21 32.02
C LEU A 813 -32.88 -40.07 30.77
N GLN A 814 -32.91 -39.44 29.60
CA GLN A 814 -32.94 -40.13 28.30
C GLN A 814 -31.68 -39.83 27.52
N ILE A 815 -30.99 -40.85 27.06
CA ILE A 815 -29.78 -40.78 26.23
C ILE A 815 -30.02 -41.54 24.91
N PRO A 816 -29.64 -41.03 23.72
CA PRO A 816 -29.74 -41.79 22.48
C PRO A 816 -29.10 -43.16 22.55
N SER A 817 -29.83 -44.19 22.10
CA SER A 817 -29.39 -45.60 22.14
C SER A 817 -28.42 -45.98 21.00
N LYS A 818 -28.48 -45.21 19.90
CA LYS A 818 -27.65 -45.45 18.71
C LYS A 818 -26.65 -44.30 18.56
N HIS A 819 -25.41 -44.64 18.68
CA HIS A 819 -24.30 -43.74 18.37
C HIS A 819 -23.66 -44.13 17.05
N VAL A 820 -23.07 -43.17 16.33
CA VAL A 820 -22.31 -43.42 15.09
C VAL A 820 -21.02 -44.05 15.46
N THR A 821 -20.99 -45.38 15.61
CA THR A 821 -19.80 -46.16 15.79
C THR A 821 -19.11 -46.45 14.44
N ARG A 822 -17.80 -46.50 14.43
CA ARG A 822 -16.99 -47.06 13.32
C ARG A 822 -17.48 -48.47 12.99
N ALA A 823 -17.63 -48.77 11.72
CA ALA A 823 -18.12 -50.07 11.27
C ALA A 823 -17.31 -51.25 11.91
N GLY A 824 -17.95 -52.00 12.81
CA GLY A 824 -17.46 -53.26 13.35
C GLY A 824 -17.32 -53.37 14.87
N GLU A 825 -17.54 -52.31 15.66
CA GLU A 825 -17.53 -52.40 17.13
C GLU A 825 -18.94 -52.45 17.71
N SER A 826 -19.24 -53.43 18.57
CA SER A 826 -20.46 -53.47 19.36
C SER A 826 -20.27 -52.68 20.65
N TRP A 827 -20.90 -51.51 20.70
CA TRP A 827 -20.95 -50.70 21.92
C TRP A 827 -22.21 -50.98 22.73
N THR A 828 -22.06 -51.03 24.06
CA THR A 828 -23.20 -51.15 24.99
C THR A 828 -23.28 -49.92 25.90
N MET A 829 -24.48 -49.39 26.09
CA MET A 829 -24.74 -48.31 27.03
C MET A 829 -24.24 -48.67 28.44
N PRO A 830 -23.52 -47.78 29.15
CA PRO A 830 -23.09 -48.03 30.53
C PRO A 830 -24.23 -48.32 31.45
N GLU A 831 -24.01 -49.21 32.42
CA GLU A 831 -24.98 -49.52 33.48
C GLU A 831 -25.12 -48.36 34.48
N VAL A 832 -24.05 -47.56 34.69
CA VAL A 832 -23.95 -46.45 35.63
C VAL A 832 -23.29 -45.26 34.95
N LEU A 833 -23.90 -44.09 35.11
CA LEU A 833 -23.40 -42.82 34.55
C LEU A 833 -22.83 -41.92 35.65
N THR A 834 -21.79 -41.21 35.36
CA THR A 834 -21.19 -40.19 36.24
C THR A 834 -21.55 -38.77 35.81
N PHE A 835 -21.39 -37.82 36.72
CA PHE A 835 -21.75 -36.42 36.44
C PHE A 835 -20.52 -35.53 36.31
N ARG A 836 -20.63 -34.51 35.43
CA ARG A 836 -19.77 -33.35 35.45
C ARG A 836 -20.62 -32.11 35.64
N LEU A 837 -20.41 -31.40 36.73
CA LEU A 837 -21.14 -30.18 37.05
C LEU A 837 -20.55 -28.98 36.30
N ILE A 838 -21.43 -28.20 35.70
CA ILE A 838 -21.10 -26.88 35.13
C ILE A 838 -21.84 -25.87 36.02
N ASP A 839 -21.15 -25.34 37.04
CA ASP A 839 -21.75 -24.50 38.08
C ASP A 839 -22.17 -23.13 37.59
N ASP A 840 -21.51 -22.57 36.57
CA ASP A 840 -21.89 -21.30 35.95
C ASP A 840 -21.93 -21.43 34.43
N PRO A 841 -23.12 -21.42 33.79
CA PRO A 841 -23.21 -21.28 32.34
C PRO A 841 -22.67 -19.92 31.93
N GLU A 842 -21.78 -19.86 30.95
CA GLU A 842 -21.22 -18.59 30.47
C GLU A 842 -22.35 -17.72 29.90
N SER A 843 -22.53 -16.49 30.40
CA SER A 843 -23.51 -15.53 29.90
C SER A 843 -22.83 -14.46 29.02
N PHE A 844 -23.41 -14.19 27.87
CA PHE A 844 -22.95 -13.25 26.89
C PHE A 844 -23.88 -12.03 26.85
N SER A 845 -23.39 -10.83 27.20
CA SER A 845 -24.08 -9.60 26.90
C SER A 845 -23.50 -9.00 25.62
N VAL A 846 -24.25 -9.00 24.54
CA VAL A 846 -23.95 -8.14 23.39
C VAL A 846 -24.18 -6.70 23.84
N PRO A 847 -23.22 -5.76 23.73
CA PRO A 847 -23.46 -4.37 24.12
C PRO A 847 -24.64 -3.82 23.33
N SER A 848 -25.62 -3.27 24.01
CA SER A 848 -26.76 -2.55 23.45
C SER A 848 -26.29 -1.17 22.91
N PHE A 849 -25.32 -1.11 22.04
CA PHE A 849 -24.93 0.07 21.30
C PHE A 849 -25.38 -0.12 19.87
N LEU A 850 -26.59 0.29 19.58
CA LEU A 850 -27.15 0.73 18.31
C LEU A 850 -28.67 0.56 18.29
N LEU A 851 -29.34 1.16 19.32
CA LEU A 851 -30.70 1.66 19.15
C LEU A 851 -30.57 3.15 18.82
N GLY A 852 -29.95 3.46 17.67
CA GLY A 852 -30.05 4.74 17.02
C GLY A 852 -31.11 4.66 15.96
N SER A 853 -32.21 5.34 16.20
CA SER A 853 -33.32 5.61 15.28
C SER A 853 -33.00 5.37 13.80
N LEU A 854 -33.50 4.32 13.21
CA LEU A 854 -33.89 4.27 11.82
C LEU A 854 -35.41 4.43 11.76
N ASN A 855 -35.85 5.67 11.51
CA ASN A 855 -37.18 5.95 11.02
C ASN A 855 -37.33 5.28 9.65
N GLY A 856 -38.20 4.36 9.53
CA GLY A 856 -38.66 3.88 8.25
C GLY A 856 -38.92 2.38 8.20
N GLU A 857 -40.21 2.06 8.24
CA GLU A 857 -40.84 0.78 7.89
C GLU A 857 -40.68 -0.37 8.89
N ASP A 858 -41.78 -0.58 9.59
CA ASP A 858 -42.14 -1.69 10.47
C ASP A 858 -42.16 -2.99 9.65
N ASP A 859 -41.09 -3.78 9.68
CA ASP A 859 -40.98 -5.08 9.01
C ASP A 859 -41.29 -6.26 9.93
N GLY A 860 -41.75 -6.00 11.14
CA GLY A 860 -42.26 -7.03 12.07
C GLY A 860 -41.18 -7.95 12.67
N THR A 861 -39.87 -7.63 12.53
CA THR A 861 -38.83 -8.46 13.10
C THR A 861 -38.53 -8.11 14.57
N THR A 862 -38.80 -9.01 15.47
CA THR A 862 -38.41 -8.92 16.89
C THR A 862 -37.03 -9.53 17.03
N GLY A 863 -36.03 -8.68 17.26
CA GLY A 863 -34.63 -9.13 17.53
C GLY A 863 -34.48 -9.64 18.97
N ILE A 864 -33.67 -10.67 19.17
CA ILE A 864 -33.24 -11.10 20.49
C ILE A 864 -32.23 -10.06 21.01
N SER A 865 -32.64 -9.36 22.07
CA SER A 865 -31.85 -8.19 22.57
C SER A 865 -30.61 -8.57 23.37
N LYS A 866 -30.48 -9.86 23.81
CA LYS A 866 -29.36 -10.24 24.66
C LYS A 866 -29.02 -11.73 24.57
N VAL A 867 -27.72 -12.00 24.30
CA VAL A 867 -27.11 -13.32 24.49
C VAL A 867 -26.17 -13.21 25.68
N ILE A 868 -26.38 -14.02 26.72
CA ILE A 868 -25.56 -13.97 27.93
C ILE A 868 -24.63 -15.19 27.98
N VAL A 869 -23.34 -14.93 28.06
CA VAL A 869 -22.28 -15.92 28.32
C VAL A 869 -21.53 -15.44 29.58
N THR A 870 -21.57 -16.15 30.67
CA THR A 870 -20.80 -15.77 31.87
C THR A 870 -19.37 -16.30 31.77
N PRO A 871 -18.34 -15.46 31.90
CA PRO A 871 -16.96 -15.95 32.01
C PRO A 871 -16.75 -16.57 33.40
N ASN A 872 -16.23 -17.79 33.40
CA ASN A 872 -15.66 -18.35 34.62
C ASN A 872 -14.25 -17.80 34.77
N GLU A 873 -14.10 -16.78 35.57
CA GLU A 873 -12.97 -16.40 36.42
C GLU A 873 -13.15 -14.92 36.77
N GLU A 874 -13.57 -14.66 38.03
CA GLU A 874 -13.33 -13.38 38.66
C GLU A 874 -11.81 -13.18 38.74
N PHE A 875 -11.27 -12.30 37.91
CA PHE A 875 -9.92 -11.78 38.07
C PHE A 875 -9.88 -10.90 39.32
N ASP A 876 -9.88 -11.53 40.49
CA ASP A 876 -9.70 -10.83 41.77
C ASP A 876 -8.22 -10.54 41.98
N GLY A 877 -7.73 -9.43 41.41
CA GLY A 877 -6.35 -9.00 41.54
C GLY A 877 -6.02 -7.81 40.64
N PHE A 878 -4.92 -7.14 40.95
CA PHE A 878 -4.32 -6.12 40.09
C PHE A 878 -3.28 -6.78 39.17
N TYR A 879 -3.26 -6.37 37.93
CA TYR A 879 -2.32 -6.84 36.92
C TYR A 879 -1.52 -5.66 36.37
N ASN A 880 -0.22 -5.80 36.18
CA ASN A 880 0.57 -4.80 35.44
C ASN A 880 0.22 -4.79 33.94
N LEU A 881 0.76 -3.85 33.19
CA LEU A 881 0.50 -3.71 31.75
C LEU A 881 1.02 -4.90 30.91
N ASN A 882 1.84 -5.80 31.51
CA ASN A 882 2.35 -7.01 30.88
C ASN A 882 1.53 -8.25 31.28
N GLY A 883 0.36 -8.06 31.95
CA GLY A 883 -0.52 -9.16 32.34
C GLY A 883 -0.09 -9.97 33.56
N GLN A 884 0.93 -9.56 34.32
CA GLN A 884 1.37 -10.25 35.54
C GLN A 884 0.59 -9.75 36.75
N ARG A 885 0.13 -10.69 37.60
CA ARG A 885 -0.60 -10.38 38.82
C ARG A 885 0.31 -9.63 39.81
N VAL A 886 -0.22 -8.60 40.43
CA VAL A 886 0.50 -7.75 41.42
C VAL A 886 -0.27 -7.78 42.74
N GLU A 887 0.31 -8.38 43.77
CA GLU A 887 -0.34 -8.50 45.08
C GLU A 887 -0.43 -7.17 45.85
N ASN A 888 0.57 -6.28 45.72
CA ASN A 888 0.61 -4.94 46.31
C ASN A 888 0.98 -3.88 45.27
N PRO A 889 -0.02 -3.27 44.62
CA PRO A 889 0.24 -2.28 43.58
C PRO A 889 0.81 -0.99 44.19
N GLY A 890 2.04 -0.64 43.76
CA GLY A 890 2.64 0.68 44.04
C GLY A 890 2.06 1.77 43.12
N LYS A 891 2.65 2.97 43.11
CA LYS A 891 2.26 4.04 42.18
C LYS A 891 2.43 3.53 40.74
N GLY A 892 1.42 3.65 39.93
CA GLY A 892 1.48 3.17 38.53
C GLY A 892 0.09 2.89 37.94
N ILE A 893 0.11 2.32 36.73
CA ILE A 893 -1.10 1.92 35.99
C ILE A 893 -1.21 0.39 36.06
N TYR A 894 -2.37 -0.09 36.50
CA TYR A 894 -2.70 -1.50 36.66
C TYR A 894 -4.05 -1.80 35.98
N ILE A 895 -4.32 -3.07 35.74
CA ILE A 895 -5.62 -3.57 35.24
C ILE A 895 -6.28 -4.35 36.39
N LYS A 896 -7.50 -4.00 36.71
CA LYS A 896 -8.37 -4.75 37.64
C LYS A 896 -9.75 -4.92 37.01
N ASN A 897 -10.25 -6.14 36.93
CA ASN A 897 -11.57 -6.46 36.31
C ASN A 897 -11.71 -5.79 34.94
N SER A 898 -10.69 -5.99 34.05
CA SER A 898 -10.63 -5.42 32.70
C SER A 898 -10.67 -3.87 32.63
N ARG A 899 -10.50 -3.17 33.76
CA ARG A 899 -10.45 -1.71 33.81
C ARG A 899 -9.08 -1.19 34.23
N LYS A 900 -8.67 -0.10 33.61
CA LYS A 900 -7.44 0.61 33.95
C LYS A 900 -7.60 1.30 35.31
N VAL A 901 -6.75 0.96 36.27
CA VAL A 901 -6.68 1.59 37.62
C VAL A 901 -5.35 2.32 37.75
N ILE A 902 -5.38 3.57 38.19
CA ILE A 902 -4.18 4.38 38.38
C ILE A 902 -3.99 4.61 39.89
N PHE A 903 -2.88 4.10 40.42
CA PHE A 903 -2.45 4.43 41.77
C PHE A 903 -1.52 5.65 41.75
N LYS A 904 -1.93 6.75 42.35
CA LYS A 904 -1.19 8.02 42.40
C LYS A 904 -0.12 8.06 43.52
#